data_c6d54912be27ce292a2d77eabcc432b1
#
_entry.id   c6d54912be27ce292a2d77eabcc432b1
#
_cell.length_a   1.000
_cell.length_b   1.000
_cell.length_c   1.000
_cell.angle_alpha   90.00
_cell.angle_beta   90.00
_cell.angle_gamma   90.00
#
_symmetry.space_group_name_H-M   'P 1'
#
loop_
_entity.id
_entity.type
_entity.pdbx_description
1 polymer ?
#
loop_
_entity_poly.entity_id
_entity_poly.type
_entity_poly.pdbx_seq_one_letter_code
_entity_poly.pdbx_strand_id
1 'polypeptide(L)'
;MDAPPVNLAELLRHPDDLDKISGLKSEFARKKAAVDSQLRSGLREQLETTQSGMSGLSDGQKTVQQIKDEMMKIDKICSESQNMIKDFATINLVSQAHRNFGAVEAMRRNLEAFDDRLNAASAMLREDDEDPENMSNLLAVHYELTQLRNIRDDAIEQIQRGDDPSLQSTLEDYFARLDGAIDWFDEHINLIARSLVNLVVDDNAGLVVRFALIIEAEEKSDQRVLALQEALKDHKEIAIRFQSITDGAKTVRGYKEKFLAGIKAVGEVNFKESRVEFLADSTQLEKSLKWFFNDLNTVRLGMVQLMPKKWKIFKTWTYIYHGLMHDFLVGLIDDPESTSAHTLEIISWPEKYYRKMIKLGIKQDELTPHIIDNRETELVRDFRALIIKFLDEWIDRIFKQEKKDFAERNVEGGNLDQDEYGYFRTKNLVDLWRMLREQVDAAANSKRADVVEGVVDTMFQRLRTRQQAWQKMLEDEAARYETGKIVDLDGFQPLQDWLVATANDQIACIDDNEDEGRLGYLSDFRKKLENIVSPQYMDRVDAEITTLRDGYVDLSTWCITKFAQLVFTIDFKAVMPDFFTAKWYQSTAMARMMATFEEYVSDYRLVLHHSLVDIFIEIFAEELLVRYLSSVRNKGAKFRRTDPYRDKIFDDLSTAFEFFSSLPNPEVGNGIKQTWRVTESFLNLLSDEKDIVPNTFAAFKSNYWDLQISWVEAVLRARDDFERSMLNAVKARAAQVEVERGPETIMSKVK
;
A
#
# COMPACT_ATOMS: atom_id res chain seq x y z
N MET A 1 -5.62 -25.67 -13.37
CA MET A 1 -4.23 -25.38 -13.78
C MET A 1 -4.31 -24.44 -14.96
N ASP A 2 -4.39 -23.16 -14.68
CA ASP A 2 -4.28 -22.14 -15.71
C ASP A 2 -2.77 -21.97 -16.00
N ALA A 3 -2.35 -22.53 -17.14
CA ALA A 3 -1.06 -22.18 -17.68
C ALA A 3 -1.13 -20.70 -18.11
N PRO A 4 -0.14 -19.87 -17.78
CA PRO A 4 -0.15 -18.47 -18.17
C PRO A 4 -0.34 -18.36 -19.68
N PRO A 5 -1.04 -17.34 -20.18
CA PRO A 5 -1.25 -17.16 -21.60
C PRO A 5 0.10 -17.09 -22.31
N VAL A 6 0.36 -18.03 -23.17
CA VAL A 6 1.62 -18.09 -23.94
C VAL A 6 1.63 -16.91 -24.88
N ASN A 7 2.47 -15.93 -24.59
CA ASN A 7 2.63 -14.77 -25.45
C ASN A 7 3.45 -15.16 -26.68
N LEU A 8 2.78 -15.30 -27.81
CA LEU A 8 3.42 -15.67 -29.10
C LEU A 8 4.55 -14.70 -29.47
N ALA A 9 4.46 -13.45 -29.06
CA ALA A 9 5.49 -12.44 -29.31
C ALA A 9 6.80 -12.70 -28.54
N GLU A 10 6.75 -13.50 -27.46
CA GLU A 10 7.95 -13.90 -26.70
C GLU A 10 8.66 -15.13 -27.27
N LEU A 11 7.92 -15.95 -28.02
CA LEU A 11 8.44 -17.19 -28.62
C LEU A 11 9.01 -17.01 -30.03
N LEU A 12 8.71 -15.88 -30.68
CA LEU A 12 9.11 -15.59 -32.06
C LEU A 12 9.79 -14.21 -32.11
N ARG A 13 11.00 -14.10 -31.59
CA ARG A 13 11.76 -12.84 -31.50
C ARG A 13 12.82 -12.67 -32.61
N HIS A 14 13.23 -13.74 -33.25
CA HIS A 14 14.30 -13.72 -34.26
C HIS A 14 13.83 -14.32 -35.57
N PRO A 15 14.40 -13.90 -36.71
CA PRO A 15 14.09 -14.51 -38.01
C PRO A 15 14.28 -16.04 -38.07
N ASP A 16 15.26 -16.56 -37.32
CA ASP A 16 15.56 -17.99 -37.22
C ASP A 16 14.48 -18.80 -36.44
N ASP A 17 13.58 -18.10 -35.75
CA ASP A 17 12.47 -18.74 -35.04
C ASP A 17 11.32 -19.16 -35.99
N LEU A 18 11.35 -18.72 -37.24
CA LEU A 18 10.37 -19.12 -38.27
C LEU A 18 10.36 -20.62 -38.51
N ASP A 19 11.50 -21.30 -38.44
CA ASP A 19 11.61 -22.74 -38.57
C ASP A 19 10.97 -23.53 -37.43
N LYS A 20 10.79 -22.88 -36.28
CA LYS A 20 10.11 -23.46 -35.11
C LYS A 20 8.58 -23.40 -35.19
N ILE A 21 8.02 -22.61 -36.10
CA ILE A 21 6.56 -22.40 -36.24
C ILE A 21 5.82 -23.73 -36.50
N SER A 22 6.38 -24.59 -37.34
CA SER A 22 5.76 -25.88 -37.64
C SER A 22 5.73 -26.79 -36.39
N GLY A 23 6.79 -26.78 -35.60
CA GLY A 23 6.90 -27.51 -34.33
C GLY A 23 5.93 -26.95 -33.26
N LEU A 24 5.91 -25.67 -33.09
CA LEU A 24 4.99 -24.97 -32.15
C LEU A 24 3.53 -25.19 -32.54
N LYS A 25 3.19 -25.10 -33.83
CA LYS A 25 1.84 -25.37 -34.32
C LYS A 25 1.41 -26.81 -34.02
N SER A 26 2.31 -27.78 -34.22
CA SER A 26 2.06 -29.20 -33.89
C SER A 26 1.89 -29.40 -32.39
N GLU A 27 2.72 -28.74 -31.55
CA GLU A 27 2.63 -28.82 -30.09
C GLU A 27 1.31 -28.19 -29.57
N PHE A 28 0.94 -27.01 -30.06
CA PHE A 28 -0.33 -26.38 -29.68
C PHE A 28 -1.55 -27.18 -30.19
N ALA A 29 -1.47 -27.75 -31.36
CA ALA A 29 -2.52 -28.64 -31.87
C ALA A 29 -2.68 -29.88 -30.98
N ARG A 30 -1.55 -30.46 -30.52
CA ARG A 30 -1.56 -31.62 -29.61
C ARG A 30 -2.07 -31.24 -28.19
N LYS A 31 -1.67 -30.09 -27.64
CA LYS A 31 -2.21 -29.59 -26.38
C LYS A 31 -3.72 -29.29 -26.48
N LYS A 32 -4.15 -28.64 -27.54
CA LYS A 32 -5.58 -28.43 -27.82
C LYS A 32 -6.37 -29.74 -27.91
N ALA A 33 -5.87 -30.72 -28.65
CA ALA A 33 -6.53 -32.01 -28.77
C ALA A 33 -6.61 -32.76 -27.44
N ALA A 34 -5.57 -32.63 -26.56
CA ALA A 34 -5.59 -33.21 -25.22
C ALA A 34 -6.64 -32.54 -24.32
N VAL A 35 -6.71 -31.21 -24.32
CA VAL A 35 -7.71 -30.44 -23.56
C VAL A 35 -9.14 -30.71 -24.09
N ASP A 36 -9.33 -30.73 -25.41
CA ASP A 36 -10.62 -31.05 -26.01
C ASP A 36 -11.08 -32.49 -25.66
N SER A 37 -10.13 -33.44 -25.61
CA SER A 37 -10.42 -34.82 -25.17
C SER A 37 -10.81 -34.88 -23.68
N GLN A 38 -10.08 -34.18 -22.81
CA GLN A 38 -10.40 -34.10 -21.37
C GLN A 38 -11.76 -33.43 -21.14
N LEU A 39 -12.04 -32.34 -21.86
CA LEU A 39 -13.31 -31.64 -21.77
C LEU A 39 -14.48 -32.51 -22.20
N ARG A 40 -14.30 -33.25 -23.33
CA ARG A 40 -15.32 -34.19 -23.81
C ARG A 40 -15.54 -35.35 -22.84
N SER A 41 -14.46 -35.87 -22.25
CA SER A 41 -14.56 -36.93 -21.23
C SER A 41 -15.30 -36.43 -19.97
N GLY A 42 -14.93 -35.26 -19.46
CA GLY A 42 -15.59 -34.67 -18.30
C GLY A 42 -17.05 -34.31 -18.53
N LEU A 43 -17.38 -33.77 -19.74
CA LEU A 43 -18.77 -33.52 -20.13
C LEU A 43 -19.56 -34.82 -20.26
N ARG A 44 -18.96 -35.88 -20.78
CA ARG A 44 -19.61 -37.19 -20.89
C ARG A 44 -19.88 -37.78 -19.49
N GLU A 45 -18.92 -37.73 -18.59
CA GLU A 45 -19.06 -38.20 -17.20
C GLU A 45 -20.15 -37.42 -16.44
N GLN A 46 -20.17 -36.10 -16.58
CA GLN A 46 -21.25 -35.27 -16.01
C GLN A 46 -22.61 -35.57 -16.59
N LEU A 47 -22.69 -35.77 -17.92
CA LEU A 47 -23.94 -36.16 -18.62
C LEU A 47 -24.43 -37.54 -18.13
N GLU A 48 -23.53 -38.51 -18.04
CA GLU A 48 -23.86 -39.87 -17.56
C GLU A 48 -24.32 -39.84 -16.10
N THR A 49 -23.63 -39.04 -15.22
CA THR A 49 -24.03 -38.88 -13.84
C THR A 49 -25.39 -38.18 -13.70
N THR A 50 -25.62 -37.14 -14.49
CA THR A 50 -26.89 -36.41 -14.49
C THR A 50 -28.01 -37.29 -15.06
N GLN A 51 -27.74 -38.04 -16.11
CA GLN A 51 -28.72 -38.94 -16.72
C GLN A 51 -29.06 -40.10 -15.77
N SER A 52 -28.05 -40.65 -15.05
CA SER A 52 -28.27 -41.66 -14.02
C SER A 52 -29.10 -41.13 -12.86
N GLY A 53 -28.79 -39.90 -12.41
CA GLY A 53 -29.55 -39.20 -11.36
C GLY A 53 -31.00 -38.92 -11.79
N MET A 54 -31.22 -38.47 -13.02
CA MET A 54 -32.55 -38.24 -13.57
C MET A 54 -33.32 -39.57 -13.74
N SER A 55 -32.64 -40.64 -14.16
CA SER A 55 -33.26 -41.99 -14.26
C SER A 55 -33.67 -42.47 -12.86
N GLY A 56 -32.78 -42.35 -11.88
CA GLY A 56 -33.08 -42.73 -10.48
C GLY A 56 -34.24 -41.94 -9.90
N LEU A 57 -34.32 -40.63 -10.17
CA LEU A 57 -35.46 -39.79 -9.77
C LEU A 57 -36.75 -40.21 -10.48
N SER A 58 -36.69 -40.50 -11.80
CA SER A 58 -37.83 -40.96 -12.57
C SER A 58 -38.33 -42.31 -12.06
N ASP A 59 -37.43 -43.24 -11.74
CA ASP A 59 -37.77 -44.56 -11.22
C ASP A 59 -38.32 -44.48 -9.79
N GLY A 60 -37.74 -43.57 -8.98
CA GLY A 60 -38.28 -43.24 -7.65
C GLY A 60 -39.69 -42.66 -7.74
N GLN A 61 -39.93 -41.74 -8.64
CA GLN A 61 -41.26 -41.16 -8.88
C GLN A 61 -42.26 -42.21 -9.37
N LYS A 62 -41.84 -43.09 -10.27
CA LYS A 62 -42.71 -44.24 -10.72
C LYS A 62 -43.02 -45.17 -9.58
N THR A 63 -42.05 -45.51 -8.75
CA THR A 63 -42.24 -46.41 -7.57
C THR A 63 -43.20 -45.78 -6.58
N VAL A 64 -43.04 -44.48 -6.26
CA VAL A 64 -43.97 -43.75 -5.41
C VAL A 64 -45.39 -43.73 -6.00
N GLN A 65 -45.51 -43.52 -7.31
CA GLN A 65 -46.80 -43.53 -7.95
C GLN A 65 -47.41 -44.94 -7.92
N GLN A 66 -46.62 -45.99 -8.14
CA GLN A 66 -47.09 -47.36 -7.99
C GLN A 66 -47.58 -47.68 -6.60
N ILE A 67 -46.82 -47.27 -5.55
CA ILE A 67 -47.23 -47.43 -4.15
C ILE A 67 -48.56 -46.71 -3.92
N LYS A 68 -48.70 -45.47 -4.40
CA LYS A 68 -49.94 -44.68 -4.31
C LYS A 68 -51.12 -45.42 -4.98
N ASP A 69 -50.90 -45.91 -6.19
CA ASP A 69 -51.95 -46.64 -6.93
C ASP A 69 -52.35 -47.96 -6.24
N GLU A 70 -51.38 -48.69 -5.71
CA GLU A 70 -51.66 -49.91 -4.94
C GLU A 70 -52.38 -49.57 -3.62
N MET A 71 -52.02 -48.49 -2.91
CA MET A 71 -52.73 -48.04 -1.73
C MET A 71 -54.18 -47.62 -2.05
N MET A 72 -54.40 -46.94 -3.19
CA MET A 72 -55.76 -46.61 -3.61
C MET A 72 -56.56 -47.85 -3.98
N LYS A 73 -55.94 -48.92 -4.55
CA LYS A 73 -56.61 -50.22 -4.77
C LYS A 73 -56.99 -50.89 -3.47
N ILE A 74 -56.07 -50.89 -2.49
CA ILE A 74 -56.32 -51.42 -1.13
C ILE A 74 -57.48 -50.67 -0.48
N ASP A 75 -57.49 -49.31 -0.52
CA ASP A 75 -58.58 -48.51 0.02
C ASP A 75 -59.92 -48.82 -0.64
N LYS A 76 -59.93 -48.98 -1.97
CA LYS A 76 -61.10 -49.39 -2.73
C LYS A 76 -61.58 -50.77 -2.33
N ILE A 77 -60.71 -51.77 -2.25
CA ILE A 77 -60.99 -53.12 -1.80
C ILE A 77 -61.53 -53.11 -0.37
N CYS A 78 -60.94 -52.36 0.55
CA CYS A 78 -61.44 -52.17 1.91
C CYS A 78 -62.85 -51.55 1.93
N SER A 79 -63.10 -50.52 1.11
CA SER A 79 -64.40 -49.87 0.96
C SER A 79 -65.45 -50.78 0.39
N GLU A 80 -65.08 -51.55 -0.64
CA GLU A 80 -65.98 -52.59 -1.22
C GLU A 80 -66.29 -53.70 -0.25
N SER A 81 -65.26 -54.15 0.52
CA SER A 81 -65.43 -55.14 1.56
C SER A 81 -66.29 -54.67 2.72
N GLN A 82 -66.20 -53.35 3.09
CA GLN A 82 -67.07 -52.73 4.07
C GLN A 82 -68.57 -52.79 3.67
N ASN A 83 -68.86 -52.67 2.38
CA ASN A 83 -70.23 -52.69 1.89
C ASN A 83 -70.77 -54.09 1.71
N MET A 84 -69.92 -55.14 1.68
CA MET A 84 -70.34 -56.52 1.53
C MET A 84 -70.68 -57.23 2.85
N ILE A 85 -70.25 -56.68 3.98
CA ILE A 85 -70.55 -57.29 5.33
C ILE A 85 -71.77 -56.60 5.93
N LYS A 86 -72.86 -57.26 6.13
CA LYS A 86 -74.10 -56.71 6.67
C LYS A 86 -73.96 -55.97 7.99
N ASP A 87 -73.01 -56.39 8.85
CA ASP A 87 -72.76 -55.81 10.14
C ASP A 87 -71.43 -55.05 10.27
N PHE A 88 -70.82 -54.69 9.08
CA PHE A 88 -69.53 -54.04 9.05
C PHE A 88 -69.49 -52.75 9.86
N ALA A 89 -70.56 -51.95 9.80
CA ALA A 89 -70.65 -50.68 10.57
C ALA A 89 -70.56 -50.95 12.09
N THR A 90 -71.22 -51.94 12.53
CA THR A 90 -71.20 -52.35 13.98
C THR A 90 -69.89 -52.96 14.40
N ILE A 91 -69.31 -53.85 13.58
CA ILE A 91 -68.02 -54.44 13.84
C ILE A 91 -66.92 -53.34 13.82
N ASN A 92 -66.96 -52.39 12.90
CA ASN A 92 -66.05 -51.30 12.84
C ASN A 92 -66.13 -50.39 14.09
N LEU A 93 -67.38 -50.09 14.53
CA LEU A 93 -67.63 -49.30 15.70
C LEU A 93 -67.13 -49.99 16.97
N VAL A 94 -67.36 -51.30 17.14
CA VAL A 94 -66.83 -52.11 18.28
C VAL A 94 -65.28 -52.16 18.18
N SER A 95 -64.69 -52.39 17.00
CA SER A 95 -63.23 -52.38 16.83
C SER A 95 -62.62 -51.06 17.14
N GLN A 96 -63.30 -49.96 16.76
CA GLN A 96 -62.88 -48.60 17.04
C GLN A 96 -62.99 -48.28 18.55
N ALA A 97 -64.07 -48.68 19.16
CA ALA A 97 -64.23 -48.57 20.60
C ALA A 97 -63.14 -49.34 21.35
N HIS A 98 -62.94 -50.63 20.96
CA HIS A 98 -61.85 -51.43 21.58
C HIS A 98 -60.46 -50.77 21.41
N ARG A 99 -60.16 -50.25 20.25
CA ARG A 99 -58.90 -49.51 20.02
C ARG A 99 -58.81 -48.27 20.88
N ASN A 100 -59.91 -47.53 21.00
CA ASN A 100 -59.95 -46.35 21.85
C ASN A 100 -59.74 -46.64 23.30
N PHE A 101 -60.42 -47.74 23.80
CA PHE A 101 -60.19 -48.21 25.18
C PHE A 101 -58.74 -48.71 25.41
N GLY A 102 -58.14 -49.40 24.42
CA GLY A 102 -56.73 -49.77 24.47
C GLY A 102 -55.80 -48.57 24.51
N ALA A 103 -56.10 -47.50 23.70
CA ALA A 103 -55.33 -46.27 23.69
C ALA A 103 -55.47 -45.49 25.01
N VAL A 104 -56.69 -45.43 25.59
CA VAL A 104 -56.91 -44.74 26.87
C VAL A 104 -56.18 -45.52 28.02
N GLU A 105 -56.23 -46.88 28.03
CA GLU A 105 -55.56 -47.69 29.03
C GLU A 105 -54.03 -47.58 28.90
N ALA A 106 -53.47 -47.50 27.68
CA ALA A 106 -52.09 -47.25 27.44
C ALA A 106 -51.65 -45.79 27.91
N MET A 107 -52.51 -44.81 27.63
CA MET A 107 -52.27 -43.46 28.09
C MET A 107 -52.32 -43.38 29.64
N ARG A 108 -53.32 -44.05 30.30
CA ARG A 108 -53.38 -44.08 31.73
C ARG A 108 -52.08 -44.63 32.33
N ARG A 109 -51.61 -45.79 31.84
CA ARG A 109 -50.36 -46.40 32.34
C ARG A 109 -49.13 -45.48 32.10
N ASN A 110 -49.08 -44.80 30.91
CA ASN A 110 -48.01 -43.87 30.59
C ASN A 110 -48.03 -42.68 31.55
N LEU A 111 -49.18 -42.16 31.89
CA LEU A 111 -49.29 -41.00 32.81
C LEU A 111 -48.99 -41.46 34.26
N GLU A 112 -49.42 -42.66 34.70
CA GLU A 112 -49.11 -43.19 36.03
C GLU A 112 -47.58 -43.41 36.22
N ALA A 113 -46.86 -43.85 35.16
CA ALA A 113 -45.43 -44.08 35.20
C ALA A 113 -44.59 -42.81 34.86
N PHE A 114 -45.24 -41.72 34.50
CA PHE A 114 -44.54 -40.52 33.98
C PHE A 114 -43.59 -39.90 35.00
N ASP A 115 -44.07 -39.64 36.21
CA ASP A 115 -43.27 -39.01 37.27
C ASP A 115 -42.10 -39.90 37.72
N ASP A 116 -42.28 -41.22 37.81
CA ASP A 116 -41.19 -42.10 38.13
C ASP A 116 -40.08 -42.11 37.07
N ARG A 117 -40.48 -42.14 35.80
CA ARG A 117 -39.56 -42.08 34.67
C ARG A 117 -38.86 -40.71 34.58
N LEU A 118 -39.57 -39.61 34.84
CA LEU A 118 -38.98 -38.28 34.86
C LEU A 118 -37.97 -38.12 36.00
N ASN A 119 -38.31 -38.65 37.21
CA ASN A 119 -37.39 -38.66 38.34
C ASN A 119 -36.13 -39.50 38.05
N ALA A 120 -36.28 -40.65 37.40
CA ALA A 120 -35.15 -41.50 36.97
C ALA A 120 -34.27 -40.78 35.94
N ALA A 121 -34.87 -40.12 34.95
CA ALA A 121 -34.13 -39.33 33.98
C ALA A 121 -33.39 -38.15 34.64
N SER A 122 -34.02 -37.47 35.60
CA SER A 122 -33.40 -36.40 36.38
C SER A 122 -32.27 -36.87 37.29
N ALA A 123 -32.35 -38.09 37.80
CA ALA A 123 -31.28 -38.72 38.60
C ALA A 123 -30.05 -39.00 37.69
N MET A 124 -30.28 -39.58 36.51
CA MET A 124 -29.23 -39.81 35.52
C MET A 124 -28.55 -38.50 35.05
N LEU A 125 -29.31 -37.39 34.89
CA LEU A 125 -28.74 -36.08 34.58
C LEU A 125 -27.84 -35.56 35.71
N ARG A 126 -28.18 -35.79 36.99
CA ARG A 126 -27.30 -35.40 38.10
C ARG A 126 -26.02 -36.21 38.15
N GLU A 127 -26.09 -37.50 37.84
CA GLU A 127 -24.89 -38.34 37.72
C GLU A 127 -23.98 -37.87 36.61
N ASP A 128 -24.56 -37.43 35.47
CA ASP A 128 -23.80 -36.86 34.35
C ASP A 128 -23.20 -35.47 34.69
N ASP A 129 -23.82 -34.66 35.57
CA ASP A 129 -23.25 -33.43 36.11
C ASP A 129 -22.04 -33.66 37.02
N GLU A 130 -22.04 -34.80 37.76
CA GLU A 130 -20.92 -35.18 38.62
C GLU A 130 -19.71 -35.66 37.82
N ASP A 131 -19.92 -36.16 36.59
CA ASP A 131 -18.86 -36.58 35.63
C ASP A 131 -19.06 -35.96 34.25
N PRO A 132 -18.83 -34.66 34.11
CA PRO A 132 -19.06 -33.92 32.85
C PRO A 132 -18.17 -34.39 31.69
N GLU A 133 -17.02 -35.00 31.99
CA GLU A 133 -16.10 -35.48 30.95
C GLU A 133 -16.61 -36.80 30.33
N ASN A 134 -17.39 -37.61 31.03
CA ASN A 134 -17.85 -38.89 30.49
C ASN A 134 -19.35 -38.90 30.15
N MET A 135 -20.20 -38.33 30.97
CA MET A 135 -21.67 -38.30 30.79
C MET A 135 -22.23 -39.66 30.32
N SER A 136 -22.00 -40.72 31.11
CA SER A 136 -22.28 -42.09 30.70
C SER A 136 -23.76 -42.37 30.41
N ASN A 137 -24.66 -41.58 31.02
CA ASN A 137 -26.11 -41.75 30.92
C ASN A 137 -26.74 -40.98 29.75
N LEU A 138 -25.94 -40.17 29.02
CA LEU A 138 -26.44 -39.23 28.00
C LEU A 138 -27.40 -39.86 26.96
N LEU A 139 -27.10 -41.07 26.47
CA LEU A 139 -27.99 -41.80 25.55
C LEU A 139 -29.27 -42.30 26.21
N ALA A 140 -29.19 -42.79 27.47
CA ALA A 140 -30.33 -43.27 28.22
C ALA A 140 -31.27 -42.11 28.53
N VAL A 141 -30.74 -40.99 28.99
CA VAL A 141 -31.51 -39.78 29.25
C VAL A 141 -32.21 -39.28 27.97
N HIS A 142 -31.51 -39.22 26.85
CA HIS A 142 -32.12 -38.86 25.57
C HIS A 142 -33.29 -39.77 25.20
N TYR A 143 -33.11 -41.06 25.35
CA TYR A 143 -34.17 -42.02 25.08
C TYR A 143 -35.39 -41.79 25.99
N GLU A 144 -35.20 -41.68 27.32
CA GLU A 144 -36.28 -41.48 28.27
C GLU A 144 -36.98 -40.12 28.03
N LEU A 145 -36.24 -39.04 27.84
CA LEU A 145 -36.85 -37.75 27.53
C LEU A 145 -37.63 -37.75 26.20
N THR A 146 -37.13 -38.52 25.21
CA THR A 146 -37.86 -38.67 23.93
C THR A 146 -39.17 -39.40 24.14
N GLN A 147 -39.21 -40.48 24.98
CA GLN A 147 -40.43 -41.17 25.31
C GLN A 147 -41.42 -40.31 26.12
N LEU A 148 -40.91 -39.54 27.08
CA LEU A 148 -41.71 -38.60 27.87
C LEU A 148 -42.31 -37.47 27.03
N ARG A 149 -41.54 -36.94 26.07
CA ARG A 149 -42.03 -35.97 25.09
C ARG A 149 -43.16 -36.56 24.22
N ASN A 150 -43.00 -37.78 23.74
CA ASN A 150 -44.03 -38.43 22.94
C ASN A 150 -45.32 -38.65 23.77
N ILE A 151 -45.22 -39.08 25.06
CA ILE A 151 -46.36 -39.21 25.95
C ILE A 151 -47.06 -37.85 26.12
N ARG A 152 -46.32 -36.78 26.36
CA ARG A 152 -46.87 -35.44 26.49
C ARG A 152 -47.60 -35.02 25.22
N ASP A 153 -46.92 -35.15 24.05
CA ASP A 153 -47.44 -34.69 22.77
C ASP A 153 -48.72 -35.48 22.39
N ASP A 154 -48.77 -36.79 22.67
CA ASP A 154 -49.95 -37.63 22.47
C ASP A 154 -51.10 -37.25 23.41
N ALA A 155 -50.81 -36.96 24.68
CA ALA A 155 -51.79 -36.52 25.65
C ALA A 155 -52.40 -35.16 25.26
N ILE A 156 -51.58 -34.20 24.86
CA ILE A 156 -52.01 -32.88 24.42
C ILE A 156 -52.86 -32.99 23.13
N GLU A 157 -52.47 -33.81 22.17
CA GLU A 157 -53.23 -34.02 20.92
C GLU A 157 -54.60 -34.64 21.19
N GLN A 158 -54.73 -35.61 22.12
CA GLN A 158 -55.97 -36.21 22.46
C GLN A 158 -56.96 -35.19 23.10
N ILE A 159 -56.46 -34.31 23.96
CA ILE A 159 -57.28 -33.26 24.61
C ILE A 159 -57.71 -32.20 23.63
N GLN A 160 -56.79 -31.76 22.72
CA GLN A 160 -57.15 -30.82 21.67
C GLN A 160 -58.31 -31.33 20.78
N ARG A 161 -58.41 -32.64 20.61
CA ARG A 161 -59.57 -33.25 19.91
C ARG A 161 -60.84 -33.28 20.76
N GLY A 162 -60.76 -33.16 22.08
CA GLY A 162 -61.86 -33.21 23.03
C GLY A 162 -62.45 -31.85 23.40
N ASP A 163 -61.85 -30.73 22.99
CA ASP A 163 -62.27 -29.34 23.17
C ASP A 163 -62.54 -28.92 24.63
N ASP A 164 -61.74 -29.42 25.59
CA ASP A 164 -61.83 -29.08 27.03
C ASP A 164 -60.62 -28.25 27.49
N PRO A 165 -60.71 -26.90 27.58
CA PRO A 165 -59.60 -26.04 27.96
C PRO A 165 -59.11 -26.21 29.41
N SER A 166 -59.97 -26.74 30.33
CA SER A 166 -59.58 -26.90 31.73
C SER A 166 -58.63 -28.10 31.91
N LEU A 167 -58.82 -29.14 31.13
CA LEU A 167 -57.96 -30.31 31.11
C LEU A 167 -56.62 -29.96 30.41
N GLN A 168 -56.63 -29.12 29.42
CA GLN A 168 -55.42 -28.66 28.75
C GLN A 168 -54.49 -27.93 29.74
N SER A 169 -54.99 -26.94 30.48
CA SER A 169 -54.17 -26.23 31.48
C SER A 169 -53.64 -27.17 32.57
N THR A 170 -54.45 -28.12 33.03
CA THR A 170 -54.00 -29.07 34.05
C THR A 170 -52.85 -29.99 33.55
N LEU A 171 -52.90 -30.38 32.28
CA LEU A 171 -51.82 -31.19 31.69
C LEU A 171 -50.56 -30.37 31.39
N GLU A 172 -50.71 -29.14 30.98
CA GLU A 172 -49.58 -28.21 30.80
C GLU A 172 -48.83 -28.04 32.11
N ASP A 173 -49.55 -27.84 33.25
CA ASP A 173 -48.95 -27.76 34.57
C ASP A 173 -48.28 -29.09 34.98
N TYR A 174 -48.93 -30.22 34.65
CA TYR A 174 -48.38 -31.55 34.94
C TYR A 174 -47.09 -31.84 34.19
N PHE A 175 -46.98 -31.40 32.96
CA PHE A 175 -45.79 -31.58 32.13
C PHE A 175 -44.73 -30.52 32.31
N ALA A 176 -44.97 -29.43 33.06
CA ALA A 176 -44.02 -28.32 33.23
C ALA A 176 -42.65 -28.78 33.77
N ARG A 177 -42.61 -29.80 34.62
CA ARG A 177 -41.37 -30.40 35.15
C ARG A 177 -40.53 -31.06 34.04
N LEU A 178 -41.16 -31.58 32.98
CA LEU A 178 -40.45 -32.18 31.84
C LEU A 178 -39.65 -31.12 31.06
N ASP A 179 -40.22 -29.91 30.91
CA ASP A 179 -39.53 -28.83 30.19
C ASP A 179 -38.25 -28.45 30.92
N GLY A 180 -38.27 -28.39 32.27
CA GLY A 180 -37.04 -28.16 33.04
C GLY A 180 -35.97 -29.25 32.85
N ALA A 181 -36.37 -30.53 32.74
CA ALA A 181 -35.44 -31.63 32.47
C ALA A 181 -34.92 -31.60 31.02
N ILE A 182 -35.76 -31.14 30.08
CA ILE A 182 -35.36 -30.93 28.69
C ILE A 182 -34.32 -29.80 28.58
N ASP A 183 -34.56 -28.65 29.24
CA ASP A 183 -33.64 -27.54 29.26
C ASP A 183 -32.28 -27.94 29.85
N TRP A 184 -32.32 -28.72 30.94
CA TRP A 184 -31.11 -29.26 31.57
C TRP A 184 -30.32 -30.16 30.61
N PHE A 185 -31.00 -31.08 29.93
CA PHE A 185 -30.37 -31.94 28.91
C PHE A 185 -29.82 -31.11 27.73
N ASP A 186 -30.55 -30.09 27.29
CA ASP A 186 -30.09 -29.17 26.22
C ASP A 186 -28.83 -28.42 26.65
N GLU A 187 -28.67 -28.09 27.96
CA GLU A 187 -27.43 -27.51 28.48
C GLU A 187 -26.24 -28.48 28.35
N HIS A 188 -26.45 -29.79 28.69
CA HIS A 188 -25.40 -30.79 28.44
C HIS A 188 -25.03 -30.92 26.99
N ILE A 189 -25.99 -30.98 26.10
CA ILE A 189 -25.76 -31.00 24.64
C ILE A 189 -24.99 -29.78 24.16
N ASN A 190 -25.35 -28.59 24.66
CA ASN A 190 -24.65 -27.34 24.32
C ASN A 190 -23.22 -27.29 24.88
N LEU A 191 -23.00 -27.81 26.10
CA LEU A 191 -21.67 -27.92 26.71
C LEU A 191 -20.77 -28.83 25.87
N ILE A 192 -21.26 -30.00 25.48
CA ILE A 192 -20.52 -30.93 24.62
C ILE A 192 -20.26 -30.29 23.25
N ALA A 193 -21.26 -29.65 22.65
CA ALA A 193 -21.10 -28.98 21.33
C ALA A 193 -20.00 -27.92 21.34
N ARG A 194 -19.84 -27.19 22.45
CA ARG A 194 -18.79 -26.18 22.64
C ARG A 194 -17.41 -26.77 22.92
N SER A 195 -17.32 -27.93 23.53
CA SER A 195 -16.08 -28.59 23.94
C SER A 195 -15.60 -29.68 22.97
N LEU A 196 -16.27 -29.89 21.84
CA LEU A 196 -16.01 -31.00 20.91
C LEU A 196 -14.56 -31.13 20.46
N VAL A 197 -13.89 -30.00 20.14
CA VAL A 197 -12.48 -30.04 19.74
C VAL A 197 -11.59 -30.52 20.86
N ASN A 198 -11.80 -30.03 22.07
CA ASN A 198 -11.05 -30.44 23.26
C ASN A 198 -11.30 -31.92 23.59
N LEU A 199 -12.54 -32.37 23.52
CA LEU A 199 -12.90 -33.80 23.75
C LEU A 199 -12.19 -34.74 22.78
N VAL A 200 -11.98 -34.31 21.52
CA VAL A 200 -11.21 -35.10 20.55
C VAL A 200 -9.71 -35.03 20.85
N VAL A 201 -9.19 -33.90 21.31
CA VAL A 201 -7.77 -33.75 21.73
C VAL A 201 -7.48 -34.62 22.97
N ASP A 202 -8.42 -34.69 23.93
CA ASP A 202 -8.30 -35.44 25.16
C ASP A 202 -8.62 -36.93 24.99
N ASP A 203 -8.76 -37.40 23.73
CA ASP A 203 -9.08 -38.79 23.34
C ASP A 203 -10.40 -39.31 23.89
N ASN A 204 -11.36 -38.43 24.19
CA ASN A 204 -12.70 -38.78 24.68
C ASN A 204 -13.67 -39.05 23.51
N ALA A 205 -13.29 -39.99 22.66
CA ALA A 205 -14.08 -40.38 21.48
C ALA A 205 -15.47 -40.93 21.87
N GLY A 206 -15.59 -41.54 23.06
CA GLY A 206 -16.83 -42.14 23.55
C GLY A 206 -17.97 -41.13 23.71
N LEU A 207 -17.68 -39.97 24.33
CA LEU A 207 -18.67 -38.91 24.52
C LEU A 207 -19.04 -38.24 23.16
N VAL A 208 -18.07 -38.02 22.29
CA VAL A 208 -18.31 -37.47 20.95
C VAL A 208 -19.23 -38.38 20.12
N VAL A 209 -19.04 -39.70 20.19
CA VAL A 209 -19.90 -40.67 19.47
C VAL A 209 -21.31 -40.65 20.04
N ARG A 210 -21.47 -40.65 21.40
CA ARG A 210 -22.79 -40.58 22.04
C ARG A 210 -23.54 -39.30 21.61
N PHE A 211 -22.86 -38.19 21.66
CA PHE A 211 -23.40 -36.91 21.15
C PHE A 211 -23.82 -36.98 19.67
N ALA A 212 -22.96 -37.54 18.81
CA ALA A 212 -23.26 -37.66 17.38
C ALA A 212 -24.48 -38.55 17.11
N LEU A 213 -24.64 -39.62 17.85
CA LEU A 213 -25.80 -40.52 17.75
C LEU A 213 -27.11 -39.83 18.15
N ILE A 214 -27.09 -39.01 19.21
CA ILE A 214 -28.25 -38.20 19.61
C ILE A 214 -28.65 -37.23 18.53
N ILE A 215 -27.69 -36.41 18.04
CA ILE A 215 -27.97 -35.43 16.99
C ILE A 215 -28.45 -36.10 15.69
N GLU A 216 -27.91 -37.28 15.35
CA GLU A 216 -28.37 -38.02 14.17
C GLU A 216 -29.79 -38.60 14.37
N ALA A 217 -30.13 -39.07 15.56
CA ALA A 217 -31.46 -39.57 15.89
C ALA A 217 -32.51 -38.45 15.82
N GLU A 218 -32.19 -37.28 16.36
CA GLU A 218 -33.06 -36.09 16.30
C GLU A 218 -33.18 -35.55 14.87
N GLU A 219 -32.07 -35.49 14.08
CA GLU A 219 -32.11 -35.10 12.66
C GLU A 219 -33.06 -36.00 11.85
N LYS A 220 -33.01 -37.34 12.10
CA LYS A 220 -33.93 -38.31 11.44
C LYS A 220 -35.37 -38.09 11.88
N SER A 221 -35.59 -37.73 13.14
CA SER A 221 -36.90 -37.39 13.68
C SER A 221 -37.47 -36.13 13.06
N ASP A 222 -36.66 -35.05 13.00
CA ASP A 222 -37.04 -33.79 12.40
C ASP A 222 -37.34 -33.93 10.90
N GLN A 223 -36.55 -34.70 10.16
CA GLN A 223 -36.81 -34.99 8.75
C GLN A 223 -38.14 -35.71 8.52
N ARG A 224 -38.54 -36.64 9.46
CA ARG A 224 -39.86 -37.31 9.39
C ARG A 224 -40.98 -36.31 9.64
N VAL A 225 -40.83 -35.43 10.63
CA VAL A 225 -41.83 -34.37 10.95
C VAL A 225 -42.00 -33.43 9.76
N LEU A 226 -40.90 -32.96 9.17
CA LEU A 226 -40.95 -32.09 8.00
C LEU A 226 -41.60 -32.75 6.79
N ALA A 227 -41.23 -34.01 6.51
CA ALA A 227 -41.82 -34.79 5.43
C ALA A 227 -43.33 -35.01 5.64
N LEU A 228 -43.75 -35.25 6.92
CA LEU A 228 -45.18 -35.40 7.25
C LEU A 228 -45.92 -34.05 7.08
N GLN A 229 -45.34 -32.93 7.50
CA GLN A 229 -45.92 -31.61 7.33
C GLN A 229 -46.06 -31.23 5.84
N GLU A 230 -45.10 -31.59 5.00
CA GLU A 230 -45.15 -31.40 3.56
C GLU A 230 -46.25 -32.27 2.92
N ALA A 231 -46.32 -33.55 3.32
CA ALA A 231 -47.39 -34.45 2.87
C ALA A 231 -48.81 -34.01 3.27
N LEU A 232 -48.95 -33.39 4.47
CA LEU A 232 -50.21 -32.80 4.94
C LEU A 232 -50.65 -31.61 4.09
N LYS A 233 -49.70 -30.80 3.53
CA LYS A 233 -50.01 -29.72 2.62
C LYS A 233 -50.57 -30.20 1.30
N ASP A 234 -49.94 -31.26 0.73
CA ASP A 234 -50.26 -31.77 -0.60
C ASP A 234 -51.43 -32.77 -0.63
N HIS A 235 -51.60 -33.58 0.41
CA HIS A 235 -52.54 -34.71 0.46
C HIS A 235 -53.22 -34.88 1.84
N LYS A 236 -53.99 -33.89 2.24
CA LYS A 236 -54.58 -33.75 3.60
C LYS A 236 -55.33 -35.00 4.10
N GLU A 237 -56.08 -35.67 3.27
CA GLU A 237 -56.88 -36.86 3.67
C GLU A 237 -56.02 -38.13 3.94
N ILE A 238 -54.99 -38.32 3.11
CA ILE A 238 -54.07 -39.46 3.25
C ILE A 238 -53.14 -39.23 4.42
N ALA A 239 -52.62 -38.02 4.61
CA ALA A 239 -51.68 -37.68 5.66
C ALA A 239 -52.32 -37.75 7.07
N ILE A 240 -53.62 -37.41 7.22
CA ILE A 240 -54.36 -37.55 8.49
C ILE A 240 -54.47 -39.05 8.87
N ARG A 241 -54.66 -39.98 7.91
CA ARG A 241 -54.67 -41.40 8.18
C ARG A 241 -53.32 -41.95 8.60
N PHE A 242 -52.23 -41.42 8.05
CA PHE A 242 -50.87 -41.80 8.42
C PHE A 242 -50.43 -41.20 9.76
N GLN A 243 -50.87 -40.00 10.08
CA GLN A 243 -50.56 -39.32 11.36
C GLN A 243 -51.03 -40.15 12.58
N SER A 244 -52.13 -40.92 12.45
CA SER A 244 -52.64 -41.80 13.50
C SER A 244 -51.85 -43.13 13.66
N ILE A 245 -50.92 -43.44 12.76
CA ILE A 245 -50.11 -44.65 12.71
C ILE A 245 -48.64 -44.39 13.07
N THR A 246 -48.21 -43.15 13.00
CA THR A 246 -46.82 -42.76 13.29
C THR A 246 -46.63 -42.36 14.73
N ASP A 247 -46.07 -43.29 15.53
CA ASP A 247 -45.49 -42.97 16.84
C ASP A 247 -44.23 -42.14 16.64
N GLY A 248 -44.12 -40.99 17.33
CA GLY A 248 -42.90 -40.19 17.29
C GLY A 248 -43.10 -38.68 17.47
N ALA A 249 -42.05 -37.92 17.36
CA ALA A 249 -42.04 -36.47 17.53
C ALA A 249 -43.01 -35.78 16.54
N LYS A 250 -43.76 -34.81 17.05
CA LYS A 250 -44.76 -34.04 16.29
C LYS A 250 -44.28 -32.65 15.94
N THR A 251 -43.16 -32.21 16.52
CA THR A 251 -42.53 -30.91 16.32
C THR A 251 -41.07 -31.06 15.96
N VAL A 252 -40.58 -30.17 15.13
CA VAL A 252 -39.15 -30.07 14.78
C VAL A 252 -38.40 -29.52 16.00
N ARG A 253 -37.35 -30.21 16.41
CA ARG A 253 -36.56 -29.87 17.63
C ARG A 253 -35.26 -29.13 17.32
N GLY A 254 -34.70 -29.26 16.08
CA GLY A 254 -33.59 -28.49 15.57
C GLY A 254 -32.24 -28.70 16.27
N TYR A 255 -31.99 -29.91 16.82
CA TYR A 255 -30.72 -30.18 17.53
C TYR A 255 -29.48 -30.05 16.63
N LYS A 256 -29.61 -30.38 15.35
CA LYS A 256 -28.52 -30.24 14.40
C LYS A 256 -28.17 -28.76 14.15
N GLU A 257 -29.17 -27.91 14.00
CA GLU A 257 -29.03 -26.47 13.87
C GLU A 257 -28.42 -25.85 15.13
N LYS A 258 -28.87 -26.27 16.31
CA LYS A 258 -28.28 -25.87 17.61
C LYS A 258 -26.82 -26.29 17.69
N PHE A 259 -26.47 -27.49 17.27
CA PHE A 259 -25.12 -28.00 17.22
C PHE A 259 -24.22 -27.12 16.31
N LEU A 260 -24.65 -26.83 15.09
CA LEU A 260 -23.89 -25.99 14.17
C LEU A 260 -23.77 -24.54 14.69
N ALA A 261 -24.80 -24.02 15.35
CA ALA A 261 -24.75 -22.74 16.04
C ALA A 261 -23.76 -22.74 17.21
N GLY A 262 -23.65 -23.85 17.94
CA GLY A 262 -22.65 -24.05 18.99
C GLY A 262 -21.22 -23.97 18.49
N ILE A 263 -20.93 -24.61 17.35
CA ILE A 263 -19.61 -24.50 16.67
C ILE A 263 -19.31 -23.05 16.31
N LYS A 264 -20.30 -22.36 15.74
CA LYS A 264 -20.16 -20.95 15.36
C LYS A 264 -19.88 -20.05 16.57
N ALA A 265 -20.62 -20.26 17.67
CA ALA A 265 -20.46 -19.46 18.88
C ALA A 265 -19.07 -19.60 19.52
N VAL A 266 -18.48 -20.81 19.53
CA VAL A 266 -17.10 -21.01 19.99
C VAL A 266 -16.11 -20.27 19.10
N GLY A 267 -16.26 -20.42 17.79
CA GLY A 267 -15.43 -19.67 16.85
C GLY A 267 -15.51 -18.16 17.06
N GLU A 268 -16.71 -17.61 17.27
CA GLU A 268 -16.91 -16.18 17.54
C GLU A 268 -16.19 -15.70 18.81
N VAL A 269 -16.20 -16.51 19.87
CA VAL A 269 -15.46 -16.20 21.11
C VAL A 269 -13.96 -16.17 20.86
N ASN A 270 -13.41 -17.20 20.21
CA ASN A 270 -11.99 -17.29 19.90
C ASN A 270 -11.53 -16.15 18.97
N PHE A 271 -12.36 -15.75 17.99
CA PHE A 271 -12.07 -14.60 17.13
C PHE A 271 -12.10 -13.27 17.90
N LYS A 272 -12.97 -13.11 18.90
CA LYS A 272 -12.96 -11.91 19.76
C LYS A 272 -11.66 -11.81 20.56
N GLU A 273 -11.17 -12.92 21.10
CA GLU A 273 -9.88 -12.95 21.79
C GLU A 273 -8.72 -12.63 20.80
N SER A 274 -8.71 -13.28 19.64
CA SER A 274 -7.72 -13.00 18.59
C SER A 274 -7.73 -11.54 18.14
N ARG A 275 -8.89 -10.87 18.12
CA ARG A 275 -8.99 -9.43 17.79
C ARG A 275 -8.29 -8.58 18.83
N VAL A 276 -8.48 -8.85 20.11
CA VAL A 276 -7.82 -8.10 21.20
C VAL A 276 -6.30 -8.25 21.10
N GLU A 277 -5.82 -9.48 20.88
CA GLU A 277 -4.39 -9.75 20.72
C GLU A 277 -3.78 -9.02 19.50
N PHE A 278 -4.46 -9.07 18.37
CA PHE A 278 -4.01 -8.45 17.13
C PHE A 278 -4.01 -6.93 17.21
N LEU A 279 -5.04 -6.30 17.79
CA LEU A 279 -5.08 -4.85 17.95
C LEU A 279 -4.01 -4.34 18.94
N ALA A 280 -3.60 -5.18 19.90
CA ALA A 280 -2.48 -4.85 20.80
C ALA A 280 -1.11 -4.95 20.10
N ASP A 281 -0.93 -5.90 19.18
CA ASP A 281 0.31 -6.14 18.43
C ASP A 281 0.00 -6.70 17.04
N SER A 282 0.18 -5.88 16.01
CA SER A 282 -0.08 -6.24 14.62
C SER A 282 0.70 -7.47 14.12
N THR A 283 1.86 -7.78 14.71
CA THR A 283 2.70 -8.91 14.33
C THR A 283 2.14 -10.27 14.78
N GLN A 284 1.16 -10.27 15.68
CA GLN A 284 0.62 -11.49 16.30
C GLN A 284 -0.49 -12.17 15.49
N LEU A 285 -0.91 -11.62 14.32
CA LEU A 285 -2.05 -12.16 13.55
C LEU A 285 -1.94 -13.67 13.30
N GLU A 286 -0.79 -14.14 12.83
CA GLU A 286 -0.57 -15.56 12.55
C GLU A 286 -0.58 -16.42 13.81
N LYS A 287 -0.09 -15.89 14.93
CA LYS A 287 -0.04 -16.58 16.21
C LYS A 287 -1.41 -16.64 16.88
N SER A 288 -2.14 -15.52 16.88
CA SER A 288 -3.49 -15.43 17.45
C SER A 288 -4.51 -16.30 16.70
N LEU A 289 -4.28 -16.58 15.42
CA LEU A 289 -5.12 -17.45 14.59
C LEU A 289 -4.60 -18.91 14.50
N LYS A 290 -3.62 -19.30 15.33
CA LYS A 290 -3.08 -20.66 15.32
C LYS A 290 -4.14 -21.70 15.71
N TRP A 291 -5.00 -21.36 16.66
CA TRP A 291 -6.10 -22.20 17.12
C TRP A 291 -7.02 -22.62 15.96
N PHE A 292 -7.35 -21.72 15.05
CA PHE A 292 -8.19 -21.97 13.88
C PHE A 292 -7.72 -23.17 13.05
N PHE A 293 -6.43 -23.23 12.74
CA PHE A 293 -5.85 -24.33 11.95
C PHE A 293 -5.68 -25.60 12.79
N ASN A 294 -5.43 -25.47 14.08
CA ASN A 294 -5.36 -26.60 15.01
C ASN A 294 -6.72 -27.28 15.10
N ASP A 295 -7.80 -26.52 15.29
CA ASP A 295 -9.15 -27.03 15.36
C ASP A 295 -9.54 -27.76 14.07
N LEU A 296 -9.31 -27.12 12.92
CA LEU A 296 -9.58 -27.75 11.61
C LEU A 296 -8.79 -29.05 11.41
N ASN A 297 -7.55 -29.09 11.87
CA ASN A 297 -6.74 -30.30 11.78
C ASN A 297 -7.24 -31.39 12.72
N THR A 298 -7.65 -31.05 13.94
CA THR A 298 -8.26 -31.95 14.91
C THR A 298 -9.58 -32.51 14.37
N VAL A 299 -10.42 -31.65 13.80
CA VAL A 299 -11.67 -32.11 13.16
C VAL A 299 -11.39 -33.07 12.00
N ARG A 300 -10.39 -32.75 11.15
CA ARG A 300 -10.02 -33.58 10.00
C ARG A 300 -9.50 -34.97 10.40
N LEU A 301 -8.64 -35.04 11.39
CA LEU A 301 -7.92 -36.24 11.75
C LEU A 301 -8.73 -37.11 12.76
N GLY A 302 -9.39 -36.50 13.73
CA GLY A 302 -10.06 -37.18 14.82
C GLY A 302 -11.59 -37.26 14.65
N MET A 303 -12.24 -36.10 14.39
CA MET A 303 -13.71 -36.03 14.46
C MET A 303 -14.43 -36.69 13.26
N VAL A 304 -13.83 -36.65 12.05
CA VAL A 304 -14.45 -37.19 10.82
C VAL A 304 -14.83 -38.67 10.98
N GLN A 305 -14.09 -39.45 11.77
CA GLN A 305 -14.36 -40.88 11.99
C GLN A 305 -15.46 -41.12 13.02
N LEU A 306 -15.68 -40.13 13.90
CA LEU A 306 -16.64 -40.22 15.03
C LEU A 306 -18.03 -39.69 14.65
N MET A 307 -18.15 -38.96 13.54
CA MET A 307 -19.38 -38.33 13.11
C MET A 307 -20.01 -39.02 11.87
N PRO A 308 -21.32 -38.93 11.67
CA PRO A 308 -21.98 -39.46 10.49
C PRO A 308 -21.40 -38.95 9.18
N LYS A 309 -21.03 -39.81 8.26
CA LYS A 309 -20.42 -39.47 6.97
C LYS A 309 -21.27 -38.49 6.12
N LYS A 310 -22.60 -38.58 6.21
CA LYS A 310 -23.56 -37.71 5.51
C LYS A 310 -23.41 -36.23 5.86
N TRP A 311 -22.89 -35.92 7.08
CA TRP A 311 -22.71 -34.54 7.51
C TRP A 311 -21.50 -33.87 6.91
N LYS A 312 -20.55 -34.64 6.33
CA LYS A 312 -19.28 -34.11 5.82
C LYS A 312 -18.67 -33.09 6.79
N ILE A 313 -18.59 -33.49 8.07
CA ILE A 313 -18.35 -32.59 9.21
C ILE A 313 -17.14 -31.66 9.01
N PHE A 314 -16.04 -32.18 8.46
CA PHE A 314 -14.86 -31.36 8.17
C PHE A 314 -15.18 -30.23 7.20
N LYS A 315 -15.93 -30.51 6.13
CA LYS A 315 -16.33 -29.50 5.15
C LYS A 315 -17.28 -28.48 5.76
N THR A 316 -18.29 -28.96 6.52
CA THR A 316 -19.26 -28.10 7.21
C THR A 316 -18.58 -27.17 8.22
N TRP A 317 -17.68 -27.72 9.05
CA TRP A 317 -16.90 -26.95 10.01
C TRP A 317 -16.03 -25.91 9.34
N THR A 318 -15.35 -26.30 8.26
CA THR A 318 -14.53 -25.40 7.47
C THR A 318 -15.33 -24.21 6.93
N TYR A 319 -16.53 -24.43 6.42
CA TYR A 319 -17.36 -23.32 5.91
C TYR A 319 -17.81 -22.38 7.03
N ILE A 320 -18.19 -22.89 8.20
CA ILE A 320 -18.54 -22.05 9.35
C ILE A 320 -17.33 -21.20 9.76
N TYR A 321 -16.18 -21.82 9.92
CA TYR A 321 -14.95 -21.14 10.32
C TYR A 321 -14.44 -20.17 9.25
N HIS A 322 -14.59 -20.52 7.98
CA HIS A 322 -14.26 -19.62 6.87
C HIS A 322 -15.13 -18.35 6.88
N GLY A 323 -16.43 -18.51 7.09
CA GLY A 323 -17.32 -17.35 7.23
C GLY A 323 -16.94 -16.46 8.42
N LEU A 324 -16.58 -17.05 9.57
CA LEU A 324 -16.09 -16.28 10.72
C LEU A 324 -14.74 -15.59 10.46
N MET A 325 -13.82 -16.23 9.72
CA MET A 325 -12.57 -15.61 9.30
C MET A 325 -12.81 -14.41 8.40
N HIS A 326 -13.73 -14.53 7.45
CA HIS A 326 -14.17 -13.43 6.60
C HIS A 326 -14.72 -12.27 7.44
N ASP A 327 -15.69 -12.54 8.30
CA ASP A 327 -16.32 -11.51 9.15
C ASP A 327 -15.30 -10.84 10.08
N PHE A 328 -14.36 -11.62 10.62
CA PHE A 328 -13.26 -11.13 11.45
C PHE A 328 -12.35 -10.17 10.68
N LEU A 329 -11.86 -10.56 9.49
CA LEU A 329 -10.95 -9.74 8.70
C LEU A 329 -11.62 -8.49 8.13
N VAL A 330 -12.85 -8.61 7.62
CA VAL A 330 -13.63 -7.47 7.16
C VAL A 330 -13.90 -6.50 8.32
N GLY A 331 -14.26 -7.04 9.50
CA GLY A 331 -14.45 -6.23 10.71
C GLY A 331 -13.17 -5.51 11.18
N LEU A 332 -11.98 -6.07 10.94
CA LEU A 332 -10.69 -5.41 11.23
C LEU A 332 -10.32 -4.34 10.20
N ILE A 333 -10.66 -4.56 8.93
CA ILE A 333 -10.44 -3.57 7.86
C ILE A 333 -11.24 -2.30 8.13
N ASP A 334 -12.48 -2.46 8.58
CA ASP A 334 -13.40 -1.34 8.80
C ASP A 334 -13.29 -0.76 10.23
N ASP A 335 -12.36 -1.28 11.05
CA ASP A 335 -12.14 -0.84 12.43
C ASP A 335 -11.35 0.47 12.48
N PRO A 336 -11.86 1.53 13.12
CA PRO A 336 -11.16 2.80 13.28
C PRO A 336 -9.89 2.71 14.15
N GLU A 337 -9.73 1.68 14.97
CA GLU A 337 -8.52 1.43 15.77
C GLU A 337 -7.42 0.72 14.97
N SER A 338 -7.72 0.27 13.77
CA SER A 338 -6.77 -0.41 12.90
C SER A 338 -5.73 0.57 12.35
N THR A 339 -4.46 0.28 12.60
CA THR A 339 -3.32 1.08 12.12
C THR A 339 -2.81 0.58 10.76
N SER A 340 -1.93 1.36 10.13
CA SER A 340 -1.26 0.96 8.89
C SER A 340 -0.50 -0.37 9.00
N ALA A 341 0.07 -0.68 10.18
CA ALA A 341 0.73 -1.95 10.44
C ALA A 341 -0.25 -3.13 10.44
N HIS A 342 -1.45 -2.95 11.02
CA HIS A 342 -2.53 -3.94 10.97
C HIS A 342 -2.97 -4.18 9.52
N THR A 343 -3.16 -3.12 8.75
CA THR A 343 -3.55 -3.22 7.32
C THR A 343 -2.54 -4.03 6.52
N LEU A 344 -1.24 -3.87 6.76
CA LEU A 344 -0.18 -4.64 6.09
C LEU A 344 -0.29 -6.14 6.37
N GLU A 345 -0.48 -6.53 7.63
CA GLU A 345 -0.63 -7.93 7.99
C GLU A 345 -1.90 -8.53 7.38
N ILE A 346 -3.01 -7.78 7.36
CA ILE A 346 -4.26 -8.20 6.73
C ILE A 346 -4.07 -8.40 5.21
N ILE A 347 -3.36 -7.51 4.52
CA ILE A 347 -3.06 -7.65 3.08
C ILE A 347 -2.23 -8.91 2.80
N SER A 348 -1.29 -9.26 3.68
CA SER A 348 -0.42 -10.43 3.53
C SER A 348 -1.10 -11.75 3.88
N TRP A 349 -2.20 -11.71 4.64
CA TRP A 349 -2.85 -12.87 5.23
C TRP A 349 -3.54 -13.81 4.22
N PRO A 350 -4.26 -13.33 3.20
CA PRO A 350 -4.98 -14.19 2.25
C PRO A 350 -4.07 -15.25 1.61
N GLU A 351 -2.89 -14.88 1.15
CA GLU A 351 -1.94 -15.84 0.56
C GLU A 351 -1.53 -16.93 1.55
N LYS A 352 -1.22 -16.54 2.81
CA LYS A 352 -0.86 -17.47 3.88
C LYS A 352 -2.04 -18.39 4.23
N TYR A 353 -3.24 -17.81 4.33
CA TYR A 353 -4.48 -18.52 4.67
C TYR A 353 -4.82 -19.58 3.61
N TYR A 354 -4.96 -19.19 2.34
CA TYR A 354 -5.31 -20.14 1.28
C TYR A 354 -4.24 -21.21 1.08
N ARG A 355 -2.96 -20.88 1.25
CA ARG A 355 -1.88 -21.89 1.23
C ARG A 355 -2.02 -22.92 2.34
N LYS A 356 -2.41 -22.51 3.55
CA LYS A 356 -2.68 -23.41 4.68
C LYS A 356 -3.94 -24.24 4.43
N MET A 357 -5.02 -23.65 3.86
CA MET A 357 -6.25 -24.36 3.52
C MET A 357 -6.03 -25.44 2.44
N ILE A 358 -5.21 -25.14 1.44
CA ILE A 358 -4.82 -26.13 0.41
C ILE A 358 -4.06 -27.31 1.06
N LYS A 359 -3.18 -27.09 2.02
CA LYS A 359 -2.51 -28.15 2.77
C LYS A 359 -3.49 -29.01 3.58
N LEU A 360 -4.59 -28.45 4.03
CA LEU A 360 -5.68 -29.18 4.67
C LEU A 360 -6.57 -29.97 3.67
N GLY A 361 -6.32 -29.82 2.36
CA GLY A 361 -7.04 -30.52 1.29
C GLY A 361 -8.28 -29.78 0.79
N ILE A 362 -8.43 -28.49 1.08
CA ILE A 362 -9.57 -27.68 0.66
C ILE A 362 -9.13 -26.79 -0.50
N LYS A 363 -9.89 -26.77 -1.59
CA LYS A 363 -9.60 -25.93 -2.75
C LYS A 363 -10.05 -24.49 -2.49
N GLN A 364 -9.29 -23.55 -3.03
CA GLN A 364 -9.61 -22.12 -2.89
C GLN A 364 -11.00 -21.79 -3.49
N ASP A 365 -11.36 -22.39 -4.61
CA ASP A 365 -12.64 -22.16 -5.30
C ASP A 365 -13.86 -22.61 -4.47
N GLU A 366 -13.65 -23.47 -3.46
CA GLU A 366 -14.70 -23.93 -2.55
C GLU A 366 -14.94 -22.99 -1.38
N LEU A 367 -14.03 -22.01 -1.17
CA LEU A 367 -14.06 -21.07 -0.06
C LEU A 367 -14.64 -19.73 -0.50
N THR A 368 -15.93 -19.56 -0.32
CA THR A 368 -16.67 -18.34 -0.65
C THR A 368 -17.45 -17.83 0.56
N PRO A 369 -17.51 -16.48 0.78
CA PRO A 369 -16.85 -15.39 0.04
C PRO A 369 -15.32 -15.38 0.20
N HIS A 370 -14.61 -14.55 -0.57
CA HIS A 370 -13.18 -14.33 -0.35
C HIS A 370 -12.96 -13.66 1.01
N ILE A 371 -11.96 -14.11 1.80
CA ILE A 371 -11.78 -13.69 3.21
C ILE A 371 -11.64 -12.19 3.45
N ILE A 372 -11.34 -11.40 2.42
CA ILE A 372 -11.32 -9.93 2.45
C ILE A 372 -12.08 -9.33 1.25
N ASP A 373 -13.07 -10.02 0.71
CA ASP A 373 -13.92 -9.57 -0.42
C ASP A 373 -13.14 -9.13 -1.67
N ASN A 374 -11.94 -9.68 -1.88
CA ASN A 374 -11.00 -9.26 -2.93
C ASN A 374 -10.58 -7.77 -2.84
N ARG A 375 -10.64 -7.17 -1.66
CA ARG A 375 -10.29 -5.76 -1.43
C ARG A 375 -8.78 -5.51 -1.36
N GLU A 376 -7.92 -6.49 -1.69
CA GLU A 376 -6.45 -6.36 -1.63
C GLU A 376 -5.93 -5.13 -2.37
N THR A 377 -6.40 -4.92 -3.59
CA THR A 377 -5.99 -3.77 -4.41
C THR A 377 -6.41 -2.43 -3.80
N GLU A 378 -7.60 -2.38 -3.20
CA GLU A 378 -8.10 -1.21 -2.48
C GLU A 378 -7.24 -0.92 -1.26
N LEU A 379 -7.03 -1.91 -0.40
CA LEU A 379 -6.23 -1.79 0.82
C LEU A 379 -4.78 -1.37 0.54
N VAL A 380 -4.18 -1.93 -0.50
CA VAL A 380 -2.83 -1.54 -0.95
C VAL A 380 -2.79 -0.09 -1.40
N ARG A 381 -3.79 0.33 -2.17
CA ARG A 381 -3.91 1.72 -2.61
C ARG A 381 -4.07 2.67 -1.41
N ASP A 382 -4.93 2.31 -0.46
CA ASP A 382 -5.21 3.13 0.71
C ASP A 382 -4.00 3.18 1.66
N PHE A 383 -3.31 2.06 1.85
CA PHE A 383 -2.04 2.01 2.57
C PHE A 383 -0.98 2.90 1.92
N ARG A 384 -0.81 2.82 0.61
CA ARG A 384 0.10 3.70 -0.13
C ARG A 384 -0.30 5.17 0.01
N ALA A 385 -1.59 5.47 -0.13
CA ALA A 385 -2.10 6.84 0.02
C ALA A 385 -1.85 7.39 1.43
N LEU A 386 -1.95 6.56 2.46
CA LEU A 386 -1.64 6.93 3.84
C LEU A 386 -0.17 7.31 4.01
N ILE A 387 0.77 6.48 3.49
CA ILE A 387 2.20 6.79 3.54
C ILE A 387 2.49 8.10 2.79
N ILE A 388 1.92 8.28 1.61
CA ILE A 388 2.07 9.50 0.81
C ILE A 388 1.55 10.72 1.58
N LYS A 389 0.40 10.60 2.22
CA LYS A 389 -0.16 11.69 3.05
C LYS A 389 0.77 12.07 4.21
N PHE A 390 1.29 11.10 4.94
CA PHE A 390 2.27 11.36 6.01
C PHE A 390 3.56 12.00 5.47
N LEU A 391 4.05 11.51 4.35
CA LEU A 391 5.20 12.07 3.66
C LEU A 391 4.96 13.55 3.29
N ASP A 392 3.82 13.85 2.69
CA ASP A 392 3.43 15.20 2.28
C ASP A 392 3.33 16.14 3.48
N GLU A 393 2.60 15.74 4.52
CA GLU A 393 2.43 16.54 5.75
C GLU A 393 3.78 16.82 6.43
N TRP A 394 4.70 15.86 6.39
CA TRP A 394 6.00 15.96 7.03
C TRP A 394 6.96 16.86 6.23
N ILE A 395 7.02 16.69 4.90
CA ILE A 395 7.80 17.56 4.02
C ILE A 395 7.29 19.01 4.08
N ASP A 396 5.98 19.21 4.08
CA ASP A 396 5.38 20.54 4.21
C ASP A 396 5.74 21.19 5.55
N ARG A 397 5.82 20.41 6.62
CA ARG A 397 6.26 20.89 7.96
C ARG A 397 7.71 21.27 7.96
N ILE A 398 8.60 20.43 7.41
CA ILE A 398 10.02 20.75 7.25
C ILE A 398 10.18 22.02 6.45
N PHE A 399 9.54 22.12 5.29
CA PHE A 399 9.68 23.29 4.43
C PHE A 399 9.14 24.58 5.06
N LYS A 400 8.09 24.48 5.86
CA LYS A 400 7.59 25.60 6.67
C LYS A 400 8.60 26.04 7.73
N GLN A 401 9.28 25.08 8.36
CA GLN A 401 10.35 25.39 9.30
C GLN A 401 11.56 26.03 8.60
N GLU A 402 12.00 25.47 7.48
CA GLU A 402 13.08 26.03 6.65
C GLU A 402 12.81 27.47 6.25
N LYS A 403 11.58 27.78 5.80
CA LYS A 403 11.17 29.16 5.49
C LYS A 403 11.25 30.10 6.70
N LYS A 404 10.87 29.60 7.86
CA LYS A 404 10.94 30.35 9.09
C LYS A 404 12.40 30.62 9.48
N ASP A 405 13.25 29.60 9.45
CA ASP A 405 14.67 29.69 9.77
C ASP A 405 15.39 30.68 8.84
N PHE A 406 15.07 30.64 7.54
CA PHE A 406 15.58 31.59 6.56
C PHE A 406 15.09 33.03 6.82
N ALA A 407 13.82 33.19 7.20
CA ALA A 407 13.26 34.50 7.52
C ALA A 407 13.87 35.11 8.78
N GLU A 408 14.21 34.26 9.76
CA GLU A 408 14.81 34.63 11.06
C GLU A 408 16.36 34.61 11.03
N ARG A 409 16.99 34.55 9.85
CA ARG A 409 18.45 34.41 9.68
C ARG A 409 19.30 35.50 10.37
N ASN A 410 18.71 36.66 10.62
CA ASN A 410 19.42 37.82 11.24
C ASN A 410 19.44 37.76 12.78
N VAL A 411 18.86 36.72 13.42
CA VAL A 411 18.87 36.56 14.85
C VAL A 411 20.23 36.05 15.31
N GLU A 412 20.76 36.65 16.40
CA GLU A 412 22.05 36.23 16.99
C GLU A 412 22.10 34.73 17.26
N GLY A 413 23.16 34.07 16.78
CA GLY A 413 23.35 32.63 16.90
C GLY A 413 23.00 31.81 15.62
N GLY A 414 22.53 32.48 14.56
CA GLY A 414 22.28 31.92 13.24
C GLY A 414 21.43 30.63 13.20
N ASN A 415 20.59 30.46 12.21
CA ASN A 415 19.81 29.22 12.03
C ASN A 415 20.55 28.20 11.14
N LEU A 416 21.89 28.28 11.09
CA LEU A 416 22.75 27.36 10.36
C LEU A 416 23.53 26.46 11.34
N ASP A 417 23.83 25.25 10.90
CA ASP A 417 24.68 24.30 11.57
C ASP A 417 26.03 24.18 10.81
N GLN A 418 27.00 23.52 11.40
CA GLN A 418 28.23 23.10 10.73
C GLN A 418 28.33 21.58 10.80
N ASP A 419 28.77 20.99 9.69
CA ASP A 419 29.07 19.57 9.67
C ASP A 419 30.44 19.24 10.32
N GLU A 420 30.82 17.98 10.31
CA GLU A 420 32.09 17.50 10.89
C GLU A 420 33.35 18.10 10.23
N TYR A 421 33.22 18.66 9.03
CA TYR A 421 34.28 19.34 8.29
C TYR A 421 34.28 20.84 8.50
N GLY A 422 33.29 21.39 9.20
CA GLY A 422 33.10 22.81 9.44
C GLY A 422 32.29 23.52 8.36
N TYR A 423 31.76 22.83 7.35
CA TYR A 423 30.95 23.43 6.30
C TYR A 423 29.58 23.87 6.82
N PHE A 424 29.12 25.03 6.40
CA PHE A 424 27.77 25.48 6.74
C PHE A 424 26.70 24.56 6.16
N ARG A 425 25.68 24.24 6.97
CA ARG A 425 24.56 23.40 6.62
C ARG A 425 23.24 24.00 7.11
N THR A 426 22.16 23.75 6.39
CA THR A 426 20.82 23.98 6.93
C THR A 426 20.44 22.87 7.90
N LYS A 427 19.71 23.23 8.97
CA LYS A 427 19.39 22.30 10.07
C LYS A 427 18.59 21.08 9.65
N ASN A 428 17.77 21.18 8.59
CA ASN A 428 16.74 20.20 8.27
C ASN A 428 17.13 19.18 7.18
N LEU A 429 18.31 19.31 6.56
CA LEU A 429 18.73 18.41 5.47
C LEU A 429 18.87 16.96 5.91
N VAL A 430 19.54 16.73 7.04
CA VAL A 430 19.78 15.38 7.59
C VAL A 430 18.46 14.72 7.95
N ASP A 431 17.57 15.45 8.60
CA ASP A 431 16.25 14.97 9.00
C ASP A 431 15.37 14.64 7.80
N LEU A 432 15.42 15.46 6.75
CA LEU A 432 14.71 15.18 5.50
C LEU A 432 15.12 13.81 4.92
N TRP A 433 16.42 13.58 4.73
CA TRP A 433 16.90 12.34 4.14
C TRP A 433 16.70 11.13 5.04
N ARG A 434 16.81 11.30 6.35
CA ARG A 434 16.48 10.25 7.32
C ARG A 434 15.02 9.83 7.20
N MET A 435 14.11 10.79 7.19
CA MET A 435 12.68 10.54 7.05
C MET A 435 12.32 9.85 5.73
N LEU A 436 12.90 10.30 4.60
CA LEU A 436 12.68 9.65 3.29
C LEU A 436 13.08 8.17 3.35
N ARG A 437 14.21 7.84 3.98
CA ARG A 437 14.66 6.45 4.17
C ARG A 437 13.71 5.65 5.05
N GLU A 438 13.22 6.22 6.14
CA GLU A 438 12.26 5.58 7.04
C GLU A 438 10.93 5.28 6.33
N GLN A 439 10.45 6.20 5.47
CA GLN A 439 9.22 5.97 4.70
C GLN A 439 9.41 4.92 3.59
N VAL A 440 10.59 4.80 3.00
CA VAL A 440 10.93 3.68 2.10
C VAL A 440 10.89 2.36 2.87
N ASP A 441 11.44 2.31 4.08
CA ASP A 441 11.40 1.10 4.93
C ASP A 441 9.96 0.73 5.29
N ALA A 442 9.14 1.72 5.66
CA ALA A 442 7.72 1.51 5.93
C ALA A 442 6.97 0.94 4.71
N ALA A 443 7.24 1.49 3.52
CA ALA A 443 6.66 0.98 2.27
C ALA A 443 7.18 -0.43 1.92
N ALA A 444 8.46 -0.70 2.14
CA ALA A 444 9.11 -1.99 1.87
C ALA A 444 8.57 -3.12 2.77
N ASN A 445 8.09 -2.79 3.99
CA ASN A 445 7.44 -3.75 4.87
C ASN A 445 6.18 -4.38 4.25
N SER A 446 5.58 -3.73 3.25
CA SER A 446 4.47 -4.31 2.47
C SER A 446 4.90 -5.51 1.62
N LYS A 447 6.21 -5.69 1.37
CA LYS A 447 6.80 -6.67 0.44
C LYS A 447 6.24 -6.55 -0.98
N ARG A 448 5.78 -5.37 -1.36
CA ARG A 448 5.18 -5.06 -2.66
C ARG A 448 5.93 -3.92 -3.33
N ALA A 449 6.54 -4.22 -4.46
CA ALA A 449 7.28 -3.23 -5.25
C ALA A 449 6.39 -2.05 -5.69
N ASP A 450 5.14 -2.31 -6.09
CA ASP A 450 4.19 -1.28 -6.54
C ASP A 450 3.83 -0.23 -5.48
N VAL A 451 3.87 -0.61 -4.19
CA VAL A 451 3.69 0.34 -3.07
C VAL A 451 4.90 1.24 -2.95
N VAL A 452 6.09 0.63 -2.92
CA VAL A 452 7.36 1.37 -2.79
C VAL A 452 7.54 2.33 -3.96
N GLU A 453 7.34 1.86 -5.19
CA GLU A 453 7.47 2.65 -6.42
C GLU A 453 6.56 3.88 -6.41
N GLY A 454 5.31 3.74 -5.97
CA GLY A 454 4.39 4.88 -5.88
C GLY A 454 4.75 5.89 -4.78
N VAL A 455 5.34 5.44 -3.67
CA VAL A 455 5.85 6.32 -2.61
C VAL A 455 7.11 7.05 -3.09
N VAL A 456 8.04 6.34 -3.74
CA VAL A 456 9.28 6.90 -4.28
C VAL A 456 9.02 7.94 -5.37
N ASP A 457 8.03 7.69 -6.25
CA ASP A 457 7.59 8.70 -7.24
C ASP A 457 7.18 10.02 -6.58
N THR A 458 6.44 9.93 -5.48
CA THR A 458 6.03 11.11 -4.72
C THR A 458 7.24 11.80 -4.08
N MET A 459 8.20 11.03 -3.55
CA MET A 459 9.43 11.58 -2.98
C MET A 459 10.22 12.38 -4.03
N PHE A 460 10.43 11.81 -5.21
CA PHE A 460 11.11 12.54 -6.30
C PHE A 460 10.38 13.82 -6.68
N GLN A 461 9.06 13.78 -6.80
CA GLN A 461 8.27 14.97 -7.09
C GLN A 461 8.44 16.05 -6.01
N ARG A 462 8.40 15.65 -4.73
CA ARG A 462 8.54 16.58 -3.59
C ARG A 462 9.96 17.16 -3.51
N LEU A 463 10.99 16.37 -3.76
CA LEU A 463 12.37 16.86 -3.80
C LEU A 463 12.57 17.91 -4.90
N ARG A 464 12.04 17.69 -6.11
CA ARG A 464 12.07 18.70 -7.18
C ARG A 464 11.31 19.97 -6.80
N THR A 465 10.13 19.81 -6.22
CA THR A 465 9.34 20.97 -5.76
C THR A 465 10.08 21.77 -4.70
N ARG A 466 10.79 21.09 -3.79
CA ARG A 466 11.62 21.74 -2.75
C ARG A 466 12.79 22.50 -3.37
N GLN A 467 13.51 21.92 -4.36
CA GLN A 467 14.58 22.62 -5.08
C GLN A 467 14.06 23.94 -5.69
N GLN A 468 12.97 23.87 -6.46
CA GLN A 468 12.37 25.04 -7.11
C GLN A 468 11.91 26.10 -6.09
N ALA A 469 11.36 25.66 -4.98
CA ALA A 469 10.90 26.56 -3.94
C ALA A 469 12.08 27.26 -3.23
N TRP A 470 13.19 26.55 -2.98
CA TRP A 470 14.42 27.15 -2.44
C TRP A 470 15.00 28.15 -3.43
N GLN A 471 15.17 27.78 -4.70
CA GLN A 471 15.68 28.69 -5.73
C GLN A 471 14.86 29.97 -5.75
N LYS A 472 13.53 29.86 -5.85
CA LYS A 472 12.65 31.01 -5.89
C LYS A 472 12.77 31.90 -4.64
N MET A 473 12.86 31.30 -3.46
CA MET A 473 12.97 32.05 -2.20
C MET A 473 14.28 32.84 -2.13
N LEU A 474 15.37 32.23 -2.57
CA LEU A 474 16.68 32.90 -2.64
C LEU A 474 16.72 33.97 -3.73
N GLU A 475 16.10 33.74 -4.91
CA GLU A 475 15.94 34.70 -5.97
C GLU A 475 15.16 35.95 -5.52
N ASP A 476 14.03 35.74 -4.87
CA ASP A 476 13.18 36.82 -4.35
C ASP A 476 13.93 37.67 -3.32
N GLU A 477 14.72 37.02 -2.46
CA GLU A 477 15.50 37.74 -1.46
C GLU A 477 16.71 38.48 -2.07
N ALA A 478 17.46 37.82 -2.96
CA ALA A 478 18.59 38.45 -3.67
C ALA A 478 18.14 39.70 -4.47
N ALA A 479 16.99 39.60 -5.14
CA ALA A 479 16.41 40.72 -5.89
C ALA A 479 16.08 41.95 -4.99
N ARG A 480 15.79 41.74 -3.71
CA ARG A 480 15.55 42.85 -2.77
C ARG A 480 16.82 43.66 -2.51
N TYR A 481 17.97 42.99 -2.43
CA TYR A 481 19.28 43.65 -2.29
C TYR A 481 19.71 44.31 -3.60
N GLU A 482 19.52 43.67 -4.74
CA GLU A 482 19.87 44.22 -6.08
C GLU A 482 19.07 45.49 -6.41
N THR A 483 17.77 45.54 -6.04
CA THR A 483 16.91 46.70 -6.33
C THR A 483 17.13 47.90 -5.40
N GLY A 484 18.01 47.78 -4.40
CA GLY A 484 18.27 48.83 -3.42
C GLY A 484 17.10 49.16 -2.51
N LYS A 485 16.12 48.28 -2.40
CA LYS A 485 14.97 48.44 -1.48
C LYS A 485 15.36 48.24 -0.02
N ILE A 486 16.49 47.61 0.25
CA ILE A 486 17.03 47.41 1.59
C ILE A 486 18.03 48.54 1.86
N VAL A 487 17.74 49.36 2.87
CA VAL A 487 18.60 50.47 3.31
C VAL A 487 19.57 49.97 4.37
N ASP A 488 19.19 48.96 5.11
CA ASP A 488 19.98 48.34 6.18
C ASP A 488 20.70 47.11 5.63
N LEU A 489 22.03 47.17 5.64
CA LEU A 489 22.89 46.10 5.12
C LEU A 489 23.23 45.03 6.17
N ASP A 490 22.77 45.17 7.39
CA ASP A 490 23.07 44.21 8.49
C ASP A 490 22.60 42.77 8.16
N GLY A 491 21.60 42.61 7.29
CA GLY A 491 21.14 41.30 6.82
C GLY A 491 21.91 40.73 5.64
N PHE A 492 22.97 41.40 5.13
CA PHE A 492 23.69 40.94 3.94
C PHE A 492 24.57 39.73 4.23
N GLN A 493 25.36 39.76 5.31
CA GLN A 493 26.19 38.64 5.68
C GLN A 493 25.39 37.36 5.99
N PRO A 494 24.30 37.40 6.78
CA PRO A 494 23.45 36.26 6.97
C PRO A 494 22.87 35.68 5.66
N LEU A 495 22.60 36.52 4.65
CA LEU A 495 22.19 36.01 3.32
C LEU A 495 23.33 35.29 2.59
N GLN A 496 24.55 35.81 2.68
CA GLN A 496 25.76 35.17 2.14
C GLN A 496 25.97 33.79 2.76
N ASP A 497 25.89 33.69 4.07
CA ASP A 497 26.02 32.44 4.82
C ASP A 497 24.95 31.42 4.41
N TRP A 498 23.71 31.86 4.19
CA TRP A 498 22.63 30.99 3.72
C TRP A 498 22.80 30.56 2.26
N LEU A 499 23.37 31.42 1.38
CA LEU A 499 23.74 31.02 0.01
C LEU A 499 24.81 29.91 0.04
N VAL A 500 25.82 30.07 0.90
CA VAL A 500 26.88 29.08 1.10
C VAL A 500 26.33 27.78 1.69
N ALA A 501 25.53 27.86 2.76
CA ALA A 501 24.93 26.68 3.36
C ALA A 501 24.04 25.92 2.38
N THR A 502 23.22 26.66 1.59
CA THR A 502 22.39 26.04 0.56
C THR A 502 23.23 25.38 -0.53
N ALA A 503 24.30 26.02 -0.99
CA ALA A 503 25.21 25.41 -1.98
C ALA A 503 25.87 24.15 -1.43
N ASN A 504 26.34 24.17 -0.20
CA ASN A 504 26.92 23.01 0.48
C ASN A 504 25.93 21.86 0.63
N ASP A 505 24.67 22.17 0.96
CA ASP A 505 23.60 21.18 1.08
C ASP A 505 23.33 20.44 -0.25
N GLN A 506 23.36 21.21 -1.37
CA GLN A 506 23.21 20.61 -2.69
C GLN A 506 24.38 19.64 -2.97
N ILE A 507 25.60 20.05 -2.65
CA ILE A 507 26.79 19.20 -2.83
C ILE A 507 26.68 17.96 -1.94
N ALA A 508 26.28 18.08 -0.68
CA ALA A 508 26.11 16.91 0.20
C ALA A 508 25.12 15.86 -0.36
N CYS A 509 24.18 16.32 -1.19
CA CYS A 509 23.25 15.39 -1.84
C CYS A 509 23.89 14.58 -2.97
N ILE A 510 24.98 15.06 -3.58
CA ILE A 510 25.56 14.52 -4.83
C ILE A 510 27.04 14.13 -4.73
N ASP A 511 27.72 14.51 -3.66
CA ASP A 511 29.15 14.27 -3.49
C ASP A 511 29.40 12.82 -3.06
N ASP A 512 29.83 12.00 -4.01
CA ASP A 512 30.22 10.62 -3.81
C ASP A 512 31.75 10.55 -3.66
N ASN A 513 32.26 10.27 -2.46
CA ASN A 513 33.67 10.05 -2.20
C ASN A 513 33.95 8.55 -2.09
N GLU A 514 34.31 7.94 -3.21
CA GLU A 514 34.60 6.50 -3.30
C GLU A 514 35.83 6.11 -2.46
N ASP A 515 36.81 6.99 -2.32
CA ASP A 515 38.05 6.73 -1.57
C ASP A 515 37.77 6.59 -0.05
N GLU A 516 36.82 7.34 0.47
CA GLU A 516 36.38 7.28 1.86
C GLU A 516 35.17 6.36 2.07
N GLY A 517 34.63 5.78 0.99
CA GLY A 517 33.41 4.95 1.03
C GLY A 517 32.15 5.73 1.41
N ARG A 518 32.16 7.07 1.25
CA ARG A 518 31.04 7.95 1.55
C ARG A 518 30.24 8.23 0.29
N LEU A 519 28.92 8.07 0.40
CA LEU A 519 27.98 8.36 -0.66
C LEU A 519 27.19 9.64 -0.32
N GLY A 520 26.94 10.45 -1.34
CA GLY A 520 25.96 11.52 -1.26
C GLY A 520 24.56 10.98 -1.00
N TYR A 521 23.67 11.79 -0.46
CA TYR A 521 22.32 11.35 -0.11
C TYR A 521 21.55 10.72 -1.26
N LEU A 522 21.72 11.21 -2.51
CA LEU A 522 21.06 10.62 -3.69
C LEU A 522 21.58 9.21 -4.00
N SER A 523 22.88 9.01 -3.95
CA SER A 523 23.51 7.73 -4.25
C SER A 523 23.21 6.70 -3.15
N ASP A 524 23.20 7.12 -1.88
CA ASP A 524 22.78 6.29 -0.75
C ASP A 524 21.30 5.88 -0.89
N PHE A 525 20.43 6.84 -1.25
CA PHE A 525 19.02 6.58 -1.50
C PHE A 525 18.81 5.60 -2.69
N ARG A 526 19.54 5.80 -3.79
CA ARG A 526 19.53 4.87 -4.93
C ARG A 526 19.89 3.46 -4.53
N LYS A 527 21.01 3.31 -3.79
CA LYS A 527 21.50 2.02 -3.31
C LYS A 527 20.48 1.30 -2.43
N LYS A 528 19.76 2.05 -1.60
CA LYS A 528 18.68 1.51 -0.78
C LYS A 528 17.55 0.92 -1.63
N LEU A 529 17.24 1.50 -2.77
CA LEU A 529 16.15 1.06 -3.64
C LEU A 529 16.48 -0.18 -4.49
N GLU A 530 17.75 -0.47 -4.76
CA GLU A 530 18.19 -1.53 -5.70
C GLU A 530 17.55 -2.91 -5.46
N ASN A 531 17.29 -3.28 -4.19
CA ASN A 531 16.73 -4.59 -3.83
C ASN A 531 15.25 -4.55 -3.44
N ILE A 532 14.61 -3.38 -3.52
CA ILE A 532 13.27 -3.17 -2.98
C ILE A 532 12.25 -2.94 -4.11
N VAL A 533 12.69 -2.32 -5.20
CA VAL A 533 11.85 -2.00 -6.35
C VAL A 533 12.09 -2.97 -7.51
N SER A 534 11.21 -2.94 -8.52
CA SER A 534 11.39 -3.76 -9.72
C SER A 534 12.58 -3.29 -10.57
N PRO A 535 13.28 -4.21 -11.27
CA PRO A 535 14.40 -3.85 -12.15
C PRO A 535 14.01 -2.84 -13.25
N GLN A 536 12.78 -2.91 -13.75
CA GLN A 536 12.26 -1.97 -14.75
C GLN A 536 12.03 -0.57 -14.17
N TYR A 537 11.69 -0.48 -12.89
CA TYR A 537 11.53 0.79 -12.21
C TYR A 537 12.88 1.43 -11.87
N MET A 538 13.96 0.65 -11.72
CA MET A 538 15.31 1.20 -11.48
C MET A 538 15.79 2.12 -12.61
N ASP A 539 15.44 1.83 -13.86
CA ASP A 539 15.76 2.73 -15.00
C ASP A 539 15.11 4.11 -14.80
N ARG A 540 13.90 4.13 -14.25
CA ARG A 540 13.20 5.37 -13.91
C ARG A 540 13.82 6.07 -12.71
N VAL A 541 14.22 5.32 -11.68
CA VAL A 541 14.96 5.86 -10.53
C VAL A 541 16.24 6.55 -10.99
N ASP A 542 17.00 5.91 -11.87
CA ASP A 542 18.25 6.46 -12.41
C ASP A 542 18.01 7.76 -13.21
N ALA A 543 16.96 7.82 -14.00
CA ALA A 543 16.57 9.02 -14.73
C ALA A 543 16.16 10.17 -13.79
N GLU A 544 15.37 9.87 -12.74
CA GLU A 544 14.93 10.86 -11.75
C GLU A 544 16.11 11.35 -10.89
N ILE A 545 17.02 10.47 -10.49
CA ILE A 545 18.23 10.83 -9.75
C ILE A 545 19.14 11.71 -10.60
N THR A 546 19.29 11.40 -11.88
CA THR A 546 20.06 12.25 -12.79
C THR A 546 19.44 13.64 -12.88
N THR A 547 18.13 13.73 -13.04
CA THR A 547 17.41 15.02 -13.09
C THR A 547 17.56 15.82 -11.79
N LEU A 548 17.49 15.15 -10.63
CA LEU A 548 17.70 15.80 -9.34
C LEU A 548 19.14 16.24 -9.15
N ARG A 549 20.12 15.42 -9.57
CA ARG A 549 21.55 15.72 -9.52
C ARG A 549 21.85 16.98 -10.32
N ASP A 550 21.36 17.06 -11.56
CA ASP A 550 21.50 18.24 -12.42
C ASP A 550 20.92 19.48 -11.73
N GLY A 551 19.71 19.37 -11.17
CA GLY A 551 19.08 20.46 -10.42
C GLY A 551 19.86 20.88 -9.17
N TYR A 552 20.52 19.95 -8.47
CA TYR A 552 21.37 20.28 -7.33
C TYR A 552 22.66 20.99 -7.76
N VAL A 553 23.28 20.56 -8.84
CA VAL A 553 24.43 21.25 -9.44
C VAL A 553 24.05 22.67 -9.87
N ASP A 554 22.93 22.82 -10.58
CA ASP A 554 22.44 24.12 -11.04
C ASP A 554 22.16 25.06 -9.87
N LEU A 555 21.46 24.62 -8.83
CA LEU A 555 21.16 25.44 -7.65
C LEU A 555 22.42 25.81 -6.87
N SER A 556 23.35 24.86 -6.70
CA SER A 556 24.64 25.12 -6.05
C SER A 556 25.42 26.22 -6.81
N THR A 557 25.56 26.03 -8.12
CA THR A 557 26.27 27.01 -9.01
C THR A 557 25.55 28.36 -9.00
N TRP A 558 24.21 28.36 -9.02
CA TRP A 558 23.43 29.58 -8.94
C TRP A 558 23.68 30.33 -7.61
N CYS A 559 23.71 29.62 -6.46
CA CYS A 559 24.00 30.23 -5.18
C CYS A 559 25.36 30.93 -5.17
N ILE A 560 26.38 30.24 -5.65
CA ILE A 560 27.76 30.81 -5.73
C ILE A 560 27.84 31.98 -6.69
N THR A 561 27.20 31.88 -7.86
CA THR A 561 27.12 32.98 -8.83
C THR A 561 26.40 34.19 -8.25
N LYS A 562 25.28 33.96 -7.56
CA LYS A 562 24.50 35.02 -6.93
C LYS A 562 25.25 35.66 -5.78
N PHE A 563 25.98 34.87 -4.97
CA PHE A 563 26.87 35.39 -3.94
C PHE A 563 27.89 36.37 -4.54
N ALA A 564 28.65 35.96 -5.57
CA ALA A 564 29.62 36.85 -6.24
C ALA A 564 28.97 38.13 -6.78
N GLN A 565 27.82 38.00 -7.48
CA GLN A 565 27.10 39.18 -8.03
C GLN A 565 26.65 40.17 -6.96
N LEU A 566 26.21 39.68 -5.79
CA LEU A 566 25.80 40.53 -4.68
C LEU A 566 26.98 41.27 -4.06
N VAL A 567 28.17 40.65 -3.93
CA VAL A 567 29.39 41.34 -3.49
C VAL A 567 29.69 42.51 -4.39
N PHE A 568 29.63 42.34 -5.73
CA PHE A 568 29.82 43.44 -6.66
C PHE A 568 28.75 44.52 -6.60
N THR A 569 27.51 44.13 -6.30
CA THR A 569 26.39 45.06 -6.27
C THR A 569 26.33 45.87 -4.98
N ILE A 570 26.87 45.34 -3.89
CA ILE A 570 26.81 45.93 -2.54
C ILE A 570 28.16 46.50 -2.16
N ASP A 571 29.21 45.67 -2.01
CA ASP A 571 30.49 46.09 -1.45
C ASP A 571 31.31 46.90 -2.48
N PHE A 572 31.29 46.50 -3.75
CA PHE A 572 32.01 47.18 -4.81
C PHE A 572 31.19 48.24 -5.53
N LYS A 573 29.92 48.47 -5.09
CA LYS A 573 29.03 49.49 -5.67
C LYS A 573 29.65 50.89 -5.75
N ALA A 574 30.42 51.27 -4.73
CA ALA A 574 31.05 52.56 -4.64
C ALA A 574 32.32 52.67 -5.50
N VAL A 575 32.98 51.56 -5.81
CA VAL A 575 34.27 51.49 -6.51
C VAL A 575 34.10 51.34 -8.01
N MET A 576 33.14 50.51 -8.47
CA MET A 576 32.94 50.20 -9.88
C MET A 576 32.69 51.43 -10.80
N PRO A 577 31.95 52.48 -10.39
CA PRO A 577 31.72 53.66 -11.20
C PRO A 577 32.96 54.52 -11.46
N ASP A 578 34.02 54.34 -10.69
CA ASP A 578 35.26 55.12 -10.84
C ASP A 578 36.18 54.60 -11.94
N PHE A 579 36.05 53.30 -12.34
CA PHE A 579 36.88 52.73 -13.40
C PHE A 579 36.74 53.46 -14.72
N PHE A 580 37.89 53.68 -15.35
CA PHE A 580 38.07 54.37 -16.62
C PHE A 580 37.71 55.86 -16.63
N THR A 581 37.40 56.41 -15.45
CA THR A 581 37.20 57.88 -15.28
C THR A 581 38.49 58.58 -14.88
N ALA A 582 38.47 59.92 -14.77
CA ALA A 582 39.64 60.69 -14.30
C ALA A 582 40.14 60.29 -12.91
N LYS A 583 39.26 59.81 -12.05
CA LYS A 583 39.62 59.33 -10.70
C LYS A 583 40.38 58.00 -10.74
N TRP A 584 40.11 57.15 -11.74
CA TRP A 584 40.72 55.84 -11.85
C TRP A 584 42.25 55.85 -11.94
N TYR A 585 42.81 56.85 -12.67
CA TYR A 585 44.27 56.96 -12.84
C TYR A 585 45.04 57.11 -11.53
N GLN A 586 44.42 57.67 -10.49
CA GLN A 586 45.04 57.87 -9.17
C GLN A 586 44.49 56.89 -8.12
N SER A 587 43.57 56.00 -8.53
CA SER A 587 42.86 55.08 -7.64
C SER A 587 43.62 53.78 -7.46
N THR A 588 43.58 53.26 -6.23
CA THR A 588 43.95 51.88 -5.88
C THR A 588 42.75 50.94 -5.84
N ALA A 589 41.76 51.23 -6.70
CA ALA A 589 40.45 50.51 -6.71
C ALA A 589 40.62 49.01 -6.86
N MET A 590 41.42 48.55 -7.85
CA MET A 590 41.66 47.12 -8.05
C MET A 590 42.33 46.47 -6.83
N ALA A 591 43.34 47.11 -6.26
CA ALA A 591 44.03 46.57 -5.08
C ALA A 591 43.10 46.43 -3.87
N ARG A 592 42.21 47.39 -3.64
CA ARG A 592 41.20 47.30 -2.59
C ARG A 592 40.19 46.18 -2.83
N MET A 593 39.74 46.05 -4.08
CA MET A 593 38.81 44.95 -4.46
C MET A 593 39.47 43.60 -4.28
N MET A 594 40.73 43.44 -4.65
CA MET A 594 41.46 42.20 -4.46
C MET A 594 41.69 41.88 -2.98
N ALA A 595 42.03 42.85 -2.15
CA ALA A 595 42.14 42.67 -0.70
C ALA A 595 40.82 42.22 -0.06
N THR A 596 39.70 42.87 -0.42
CA THR A 596 38.38 42.46 0.06
C THR A 596 38.01 41.06 -0.41
N PHE A 597 38.37 40.73 -1.67
CA PHE A 597 38.11 39.35 -2.17
C PHE A 597 38.97 38.30 -1.46
N GLU A 598 40.21 38.63 -1.14
CA GLU A 598 41.08 37.76 -0.36
C GLU A 598 40.48 37.49 1.05
N GLU A 599 39.88 38.50 1.70
CA GLU A 599 39.13 38.32 2.94
C GLU A 599 37.95 37.35 2.74
N TYR A 600 37.13 37.57 1.69
CA TYR A 600 36.04 36.65 1.36
C TYR A 600 36.51 35.21 1.13
N VAL A 601 37.55 35.01 0.35
CA VAL A 601 38.11 33.65 0.13
C VAL A 601 38.65 33.06 1.40
N SER A 602 39.29 33.84 2.26
CA SER A 602 39.83 33.35 3.55
C SER A 602 38.70 32.90 4.51
N ASP A 603 37.65 33.72 4.63
CA ASP A 603 36.53 33.45 5.52
C ASP A 603 35.68 32.27 5.04
N TYR A 604 35.31 32.26 3.77
CA TYR A 604 34.42 31.22 3.23
C TYR A 604 35.12 29.92 2.87
N ARG A 605 36.45 29.89 2.69
CA ARG A 605 37.22 28.65 2.49
C ARG A 605 37.05 27.63 3.61
N LEU A 606 36.77 28.10 4.83
CA LEU A 606 36.59 27.23 6.01
C LEU A 606 35.18 26.65 6.10
N VAL A 607 34.20 27.32 5.51
CA VAL A 607 32.78 26.98 5.68
C VAL A 607 32.08 26.56 4.40
N LEU A 608 32.71 26.82 3.24
CA LEU A 608 32.26 26.39 1.90
C LEU A 608 32.90 25.03 1.58
N HIS A 609 32.13 24.14 0.99
CA HIS A 609 32.64 22.84 0.56
C HIS A 609 33.83 22.99 -0.40
N HIS A 610 34.87 22.20 -0.20
CA HIS A 610 36.14 22.34 -0.92
C HIS A 610 35.99 22.34 -2.44
N SER A 611 35.05 21.52 -2.98
CA SER A 611 34.77 21.49 -4.44
C SER A 611 34.18 22.77 -4.99
N LEU A 612 33.57 23.61 -4.15
CA LEU A 612 32.96 24.87 -4.55
C LEU A 612 33.91 26.06 -4.42
N VAL A 613 35.01 25.94 -3.67
CA VAL A 613 35.96 27.06 -3.48
C VAL A 613 36.57 27.52 -4.81
N ASP A 614 37.04 26.58 -5.61
CA ASP A 614 37.63 26.88 -6.90
C ASP A 614 36.60 27.50 -7.86
N ILE A 615 35.38 26.95 -7.88
CA ILE A 615 34.25 27.48 -8.67
C ILE A 615 33.90 28.90 -8.22
N PHE A 616 33.89 29.17 -6.91
CA PHE A 616 33.64 30.51 -6.40
C PHE A 616 34.68 31.51 -6.88
N ILE A 617 35.95 31.14 -6.84
CA ILE A 617 37.05 32.00 -7.33
C ILE A 617 36.94 32.26 -8.83
N GLU A 618 36.65 31.24 -9.64
CA GLU A 618 36.46 31.39 -11.09
C GLU A 618 35.28 32.30 -11.42
N ILE A 619 34.12 32.12 -10.76
CA ILE A 619 32.92 32.93 -10.95
C ILE A 619 33.19 34.39 -10.56
N PHE A 620 33.89 34.59 -9.43
CA PHE A 620 34.27 35.94 -9.01
C PHE A 620 35.19 36.60 -9.99
N ALA A 621 36.24 35.92 -10.47
CA ALA A 621 37.16 36.44 -11.46
C ALA A 621 36.46 36.77 -12.81
N GLU A 622 35.49 35.96 -13.18
CA GLU A 622 34.67 36.19 -14.36
C GLU A 622 33.76 37.42 -14.19
N GLU A 623 33.07 37.52 -13.06
CA GLU A 623 32.19 38.67 -12.77
C GLU A 623 33.01 39.97 -12.69
N LEU A 624 34.21 39.93 -12.10
CA LEU A 624 35.13 41.04 -12.07
C LEU A 624 35.47 41.48 -13.49
N LEU A 625 35.87 40.57 -14.34
CA LEU A 625 36.22 40.86 -15.74
C LEU A 625 35.05 41.45 -16.52
N VAL A 626 33.85 40.87 -16.38
CA VAL A 626 32.62 41.37 -17.00
C VAL A 626 32.34 42.82 -16.57
N ARG A 627 32.43 43.10 -15.27
CA ARG A 627 32.20 44.43 -14.70
C ARG A 627 33.29 45.40 -15.11
N TYR A 628 34.54 44.95 -15.11
CA TYR A 628 35.67 45.77 -15.57
C TYR A 628 35.51 46.19 -17.02
N LEU A 629 35.24 45.27 -17.95
CA LEU A 629 35.00 45.59 -19.35
C LEU A 629 33.73 46.42 -19.57
N SER A 630 32.70 46.20 -18.78
CA SER A 630 31.45 46.96 -18.85
C SER A 630 31.63 48.41 -18.36
N SER A 631 32.65 48.67 -17.52
CA SER A 631 32.95 49.98 -16.96
C SER A 631 33.36 51.04 -18.04
N VAL A 632 33.62 50.60 -19.27
CA VAL A 632 33.77 51.52 -20.38
C VAL A 632 32.55 52.42 -20.60
N ARG A 633 31.38 52.03 -20.07
CA ARG A 633 30.14 52.82 -20.11
C ARG A 633 29.95 53.73 -18.91
N ASN A 634 30.89 53.75 -17.98
CA ASN A 634 30.82 54.66 -16.83
C ASN A 634 30.75 56.12 -17.29
N LYS A 635 29.98 56.92 -16.55
CA LYS A 635 29.86 58.36 -16.85
C LYS A 635 31.22 59.04 -16.65
N GLY A 636 31.83 59.53 -17.74
CA GLY A 636 33.14 60.16 -17.69
C GLY A 636 34.31 59.23 -18.07
N ALA A 637 34.00 57.97 -18.47
CA ALA A 637 35.04 57.10 -19.06
C ALA A 637 35.67 57.69 -20.27
N LYS A 638 37.00 57.93 -20.25
CA LYS A 638 37.75 58.51 -21.32
C LYS A 638 39.19 57.99 -21.32
N PHE A 639 39.65 57.62 -22.51
CA PHE A 639 41.04 57.22 -22.80
C PHE A 639 41.68 58.22 -23.74
N ARG A 640 42.55 59.04 -23.17
CA ARG A 640 43.28 60.03 -23.96
C ARG A 640 44.66 59.51 -24.29
N ARG A 641 45.18 59.75 -25.46
CA ARG A 641 46.55 59.34 -25.86
C ARG A 641 47.64 59.93 -24.95
N THR A 642 47.36 61.08 -24.27
CA THR A 642 48.23 61.68 -23.26
C THR A 642 48.21 61.04 -21.91
N ASP A 643 47.19 60.25 -21.62
CA ASP A 643 47.02 59.62 -20.33
C ASP A 643 47.65 58.21 -20.32
N PRO A 644 48.24 57.73 -19.20
CA PRO A 644 48.91 56.44 -19.16
C PRO A 644 47.92 55.28 -18.97
N TYR A 645 46.81 55.22 -19.78
CA TYR A 645 45.77 54.25 -19.60
C TYR A 645 46.26 52.80 -19.82
N ARG A 646 47.23 52.57 -20.70
CA ARG A 646 47.83 51.25 -20.93
C ARG A 646 48.54 50.74 -19.67
N ASP A 647 49.38 51.58 -19.10
CA ASP A 647 50.12 51.24 -17.92
C ASP A 647 49.18 50.98 -16.74
N LYS A 648 48.13 51.80 -16.62
CA LYS A 648 47.11 51.63 -15.57
C LYS A 648 46.27 50.35 -15.73
N ILE A 649 45.91 49.99 -16.97
CA ILE A 649 45.25 48.69 -17.24
C ILE A 649 46.20 47.55 -16.89
N PHE A 650 47.47 47.63 -17.27
CA PHE A 650 48.47 46.62 -16.89
C PHE A 650 48.67 46.52 -15.38
N ASP A 651 48.70 47.61 -14.66
CA ASP A 651 48.78 47.67 -13.21
C ASP A 651 47.57 46.97 -12.53
N ASP A 652 46.37 47.30 -13.00
CA ASP A 652 45.14 46.65 -12.53
C ASP A 652 45.13 45.13 -12.80
N LEU A 653 45.55 44.71 -14.02
CA LEU A 653 45.66 43.29 -14.39
C LEU A 653 46.73 42.58 -13.58
N SER A 654 47.91 43.22 -13.37
CA SER A 654 48.98 42.64 -12.58
C SER A 654 48.53 42.43 -11.14
N THR A 655 47.85 43.41 -10.55
CA THR A 655 47.30 43.31 -9.17
C THR A 655 46.30 42.15 -9.05
N ALA A 656 45.40 41.97 -10.04
CA ALA A 656 44.46 40.85 -10.04
C ALA A 656 45.20 39.50 -10.22
N PHE A 657 46.22 39.45 -11.14
CA PHE A 657 46.96 38.23 -11.39
C PHE A 657 47.94 37.83 -10.26
N GLU A 658 48.44 38.77 -9.49
CA GLU A 658 49.19 38.46 -8.27
C GLU A 658 48.34 37.60 -7.33
N PHE A 659 47.10 38.00 -7.07
CA PHE A 659 46.17 37.24 -6.26
C PHE A 659 45.85 35.89 -6.91
N PHE A 660 45.41 35.85 -8.17
CA PHE A 660 45.04 34.56 -8.82
C PHE A 660 46.23 33.62 -9.03
N SER A 661 47.48 34.12 -8.99
CA SER A 661 48.65 33.28 -9.05
C SER A 661 49.09 32.71 -7.68
N SER A 662 48.62 33.33 -6.60
CA SER A 662 48.86 32.85 -5.24
C SER A 662 47.92 31.70 -4.81
N LEU A 663 46.92 31.36 -5.65
CA LEU A 663 45.96 30.32 -5.36
C LEU A 663 46.61 28.94 -5.27
N PRO A 664 46.13 28.07 -4.36
CA PRO A 664 46.66 26.72 -4.19
C PRO A 664 46.51 25.85 -5.43
N ASN A 665 45.45 26.04 -6.22
CA ASN A 665 45.20 25.29 -7.44
C ASN A 665 45.69 26.05 -8.67
N PRO A 666 46.82 25.65 -9.28
CA PRO A 666 47.39 26.34 -10.47
C PRO A 666 46.49 26.26 -11.70
N GLU A 667 45.64 25.25 -11.83
CA GLU A 667 44.77 25.07 -12.99
C GLU A 667 43.71 26.18 -13.04
N VAL A 668 43.12 26.52 -11.89
CA VAL A 668 42.18 27.62 -11.73
C VAL A 668 42.83 28.95 -12.19
N GLY A 669 44.01 29.24 -11.64
CA GLY A 669 44.77 30.44 -12.03
C GLY A 669 45.08 30.53 -13.53
N ASN A 670 45.39 29.40 -14.17
CA ASN A 670 45.65 29.33 -15.62
C ASN A 670 44.36 29.51 -16.44
N GLY A 671 43.24 28.91 -15.99
CA GLY A 671 41.91 29.07 -16.59
C GLY A 671 41.47 30.54 -16.58
N ILE A 672 41.63 31.22 -15.42
CA ILE A 672 41.34 32.64 -15.27
C ILE A 672 42.20 33.49 -16.22
N LYS A 673 43.51 33.24 -16.28
CA LYS A 673 44.42 33.94 -17.18
C LYS A 673 44.01 33.79 -18.66
N GLN A 674 43.55 32.60 -19.03
CA GLN A 674 43.08 32.38 -20.42
C GLN A 674 41.79 33.15 -20.71
N THR A 675 40.84 33.18 -19.80
CA THR A 675 39.59 33.97 -19.95
C THR A 675 39.89 35.48 -20.02
N TRP A 676 40.84 35.97 -19.23
CA TRP A 676 41.25 37.37 -19.19
C TRP A 676 42.05 37.84 -20.40
N ARG A 677 42.46 36.95 -21.31
CA ARG A 677 43.10 37.35 -22.59
C ARG A 677 42.23 38.28 -23.45
N VAL A 678 40.93 38.30 -23.22
CA VAL A 678 40.01 39.25 -23.87
C VAL A 678 40.43 40.70 -23.66
N THR A 679 41.10 41.00 -22.52
CA THR A 679 41.62 42.33 -22.20
C THR A 679 42.69 42.80 -23.18
N GLU A 680 43.45 41.90 -23.80
CA GLU A 680 44.41 42.25 -24.88
C GLU A 680 43.65 42.77 -26.10
N SER A 681 42.54 42.12 -26.48
CA SER A 681 41.70 42.58 -27.61
C SER A 681 41.03 43.93 -27.30
N PHE A 682 40.59 44.09 -26.02
CA PHE A 682 40.06 45.39 -25.55
C PHE A 682 41.11 46.47 -25.64
N LEU A 683 42.33 46.23 -25.18
CA LEU A 683 43.44 47.20 -25.22
C LEU A 683 43.83 47.59 -26.68
N ASN A 684 43.81 46.57 -27.55
CA ASN A 684 44.07 46.85 -29.00
C ASN A 684 42.98 47.75 -29.61
N LEU A 685 41.69 47.53 -29.28
CA LEU A 685 40.61 48.45 -29.75
C LEU A 685 40.79 49.88 -29.22
N LEU A 686 41.38 50.06 -28.02
CA LEU A 686 41.63 51.35 -27.43
C LEU A 686 42.85 52.08 -28.09
N SER A 687 43.87 51.31 -28.47
CA SER A 687 45.19 51.84 -28.82
C SER A 687 45.47 51.91 -30.31
N ASP A 688 44.80 51.12 -31.15
CA ASP A 688 45.10 51.04 -32.58
C ASP A 688 44.68 52.32 -33.32
N GLU A 689 45.39 52.56 -34.38
CA GLU A 689 45.06 53.68 -35.27
C GLU A 689 43.74 53.53 -35.98
N LYS A 690 43.04 54.61 -36.29
CA LYS A 690 41.67 54.63 -36.83
C LYS A 690 41.46 53.69 -38.01
N ASP A 691 42.46 53.63 -38.89
CA ASP A 691 42.38 52.79 -40.10
C ASP A 691 42.53 51.30 -39.83
N ILE A 692 43.11 50.91 -38.69
CA ILE A 692 43.35 49.51 -38.28
C ILE A 692 42.16 48.98 -37.48
N VAL A 693 41.43 49.84 -36.75
CA VAL A 693 40.32 49.48 -35.89
C VAL A 693 39.31 48.50 -36.52
N PRO A 694 38.88 48.62 -37.79
CA PRO A 694 37.97 47.61 -38.38
C PRO A 694 38.58 46.21 -38.49
N ASN A 695 39.91 46.11 -38.67
CA ASN A 695 40.59 44.81 -38.72
C ASN A 695 40.79 44.23 -37.30
N THR A 696 41.13 45.09 -36.35
CA THR A 696 41.20 44.72 -34.93
C THR A 696 39.84 44.18 -34.42
N PHE A 697 38.75 44.90 -34.83
CA PHE A 697 37.40 44.41 -34.55
C PHE A 697 37.13 43.01 -35.18
N ALA A 698 37.55 42.84 -36.48
CA ALA A 698 37.34 41.56 -37.15
C ALA A 698 38.09 40.39 -36.43
N ALA A 699 39.34 40.64 -36.02
CA ALA A 699 40.14 39.70 -35.27
C ALA A 699 39.48 39.39 -33.89
N PHE A 700 39.01 40.42 -33.20
CA PHE A 700 38.29 40.26 -31.93
C PHE A 700 37.02 39.46 -32.13
N LYS A 701 36.20 39.75 -33.13
CA LYS A 701 34.98 39.03 -33.47
C LYS A 701 35.24 37.58 -33.85
N SER A 702 36.35 37.28 -34.50
CA SER A 702 36.72 35.90 -34.85
C SER A 702 37.07 35.05 -33.61
N ASN A 703 37.66 35.66 -32.58
CA ASN A 703 37.98 34.96 -31.32
C ASN A 703 36.79 34.90 -30.37
N TYR A 704 35.89 35.87 -30.45
CA TYR A 704 34.72 36.00 -29.58
C TYR A 704 33.47 36.27 -30.42
N TRP A 705 32.87 35.21 -30.94
CA TRP A 705 31.77 35.26 -31.91
C TRP A 705 30.55 36.04 -31.41
N ASP A 706 30.36 36.09 -30.09
CA ASP A 706 29.25 36.72 -29.37
C ASP A 706 29.53 38.20 -29.02
N LEU A 707 30.68 38.76 -29.41
CA LEU A 707 31.04 40.17 -29.22
C LEU A 707 29.94 41.11 -29.74
N GLN A 708 29.43 41.96 -28.86
CA GLN A 708 28.35 42.90 -29.17
C GLN A 708 28.88 44.22 -29.74
N ILE A 709 28.33 44.63 -30.88
CA ILE A 709 28.69 45.91 -31.54
C ILE A 709 28.38 47.10 -30.63
N SER A 710 27.32 47.01 -29.80
CA SER A 710 26.95 48.04 -28.84
C SER A 710 28.04 48.32 -27.79
N TRP A 711 28.75 47.27 -27.35
CA TRP A 711 29.87 47.43 -26.43
C TRP A 711 31.08 47.99 -27.14
N VAL A 712 31.38 47.50 -28.36
CA VAL A 712 32.46 48.08 -29.21
C VAL A 712 32.23 49.57 -29.47
N GLU A 713 30.98 49.96 -29.73
CA GLU A 713 30.65 51.42 -29.91
C GLU A 713 30.94 52.17 -28.60
N ALA A 714 30.69 51.64 -27.43
CA ALA A 714 31.02 52.28 -26.15
C ALA A 714 32.53 52.46 -26.01
N VAL A 715 33.31 51.40 -26.33
CA VAL A 715 34.80 51.47 -26.32
C VAL A 715 35.29 52.55 -27.24
N LEU A 716 34.81 52.61 -28.51
CA LEU A 716 35.23 53.62 -29.46
C LEU A 716 34.84 55.03 -29.01
N ARG A 717 33.67 55.25 -28.44
CA ARG A 717 33.21 56.53 -27.90
C ARG A 717 34.04 57.03 -26.71
N ALA A 718 34.64 56.12 -25.97
CA ALA A 718 35.52 56.45 -24.86
C ALA A 718 36.92 56.88 -25.29
N ARG A 719 37.30 56.67 -26.54
CA ARG A 719 38.55 57.20 -27.11
C ARG A 719 38.47 58.72 -27.32
N ASP A 720 39.57 59.39 -27.21
CA ASP A 720 39.68 60.86 -27.46
C ASP A 720 39.61 61.23 -28.98
N ASP A 721 40.01 60.30 -29.84
CA ASP A 721 40.05 60.43 -31.28
C ASP A 721 38.82 59.89 -32.00
N PHE A 722 37.73 59.60 -31.26
CA PHE A 722 36.52 59.02 -31.82
C PHE A 722 35.90 59.87 -32.93
N GLU A 723 35.65 59.25 -34.07
CA GLU A 723 34.86 59.75 -35.17
C GLU A 723 33.74 58.76 -35.56
N ARG A 724 32.63 59.31 -36.07
CA ARG A 724 31.54 58.46 -36.58
C ARG A 724 31.95 57.55 -37.73
N SER A 725 32.93 57.94 -38.49
CA SER A 725 33.55 57.17 -39.57
C SER A 725 34.13 55.86 -39.10
N MET A 726 34.82 55.85 -37.97
CA MET A 726 35.34 54.62 -37.34
C MET A 726 34.23 53.60 -37.04
N LEU A 727 33.15 54.08 -36.42
CA LEU A 727 32.01 53.20 -36.09
C LEU A 727 31.33 52.64 -37.35
N ASN A 728 31.17 53.48 -38.38
CA ASN A 728 30.60 53.04 -39.65
C ASN A 728 31.50 52.04 -40.36
N ALA A 729 32.81 52.20 -40.33
CA ALA A 729 33.76 51.20 -40.81
C ALA A 729 33.72 49.88 -40.06
N VAL A 730 33.61 49.94 -38.76
CA VAL A 730 33.41 48.73 -37.94
C VAL A 730 32.09 48.03 -38.28
N LYS A 731 30.96 48.76 -38.39
CA LYS A 731 29.66 48.18 -38.80
C LYS A 731 29.69 47.57 -40.19
N ALA A 732 30.38 48.25 -41.16
CA ALA A 732 30.57 47.70 -42.49
C ALA A 732 31.42 46.41 -42.46
N ARG A 733 32.45 46.36 -41.61
CA ARG A 733 33.29 45.19 -41.45
C ARG A 733 32.56 44.08 -40.77
N ALA A 734 31.71 44.37 -39.76
CA ALA A 734 30.87 43.41 -39.08
C ALA A 734 29.91 42.65 -40.01
N ALA A 735 29.41 43.35 -41.06
CA ALA A 735 28.55 42.74 -42.08
C ALA A 735 29.31 41.77 -43.02
N GLN A 736 30.64 41.81 -43.02
CA GLN A 736 31.51 41.01 -43.91
C GLN A 736 32.17 39.83 -43.15
N VAL A 737 32.16 39.85 -41.82
CA VAL A 737 32.80 38.82 -40.99
C VAL A 737 31.77 37.73 -40.70
N GLU A 738 31.90 36.62 -41.37
CA GLU A 738 31.20 35.38 -41.03
C GLU A 738 31.98 34.66 -39.94
N VAL A 739 31.34 34.40 -38.79
CA VAL A 739 31.92 33.66 -37.66
C VAL A 739 31.02 32.50 -37.33
N GLU A 740 31.58 31.30 -37.23
CA GLU A 740 30.85 30.12 -36.74
C GLU A 740 30.45 30.35 -35.29
N ARG A 741 29.22 29.96 -34.97
CA ARG A 741 28.73 29.99 -33.58
C ARG A 741 29.35 28.85 -32.80
N GLY A 742 30.17 29.13 -31.82
CA GLY A 742 30.72 28.23 -30.85
C GLY A 742 29.97 28.32 -29.51
N PRO A 743 30.51 27.72 -28.43
CA PRO A 743 30.06 27.97 -27.08
C PRO A 743 30.14 29.45 -26.72
N GLU A 744 29.23 29.90 -25.85
CA GLU A 744 29.21 31.28 -25.38
C GLU A 744 30.54 31.65 -24.72
N THR A 745 31.05 32.84 -25.05
CA THR A 745 32.29 33.39 -24.47
C THR A 745 31.94 34.42 -23.39
N ILE A 746 32.97 34.91 -22.69
CA ILE A 746 32.80 35.98 -21.70
C ILE A 746 32.10 37.21 -22.28
N MET A 747 32.23 37.46 -23.62
CA MET A 747 31.65 38.61 -24.27
C MET A 747 30.13 38.59 -24.40
N SER A 748 29.50 37.42 -24.24
CA SER A 748 28.03 37.31 -24.14
C SER A 748 27.48 38.03 -22.88
N LYS A 749 28.26 38.03 -21.80
CA LYS A 749 27.91 38.62 -20.50
C LYS A 749 28.26 40.13 -20.41
N VAL A 750 29.16 40.65 -21.27
CA VAL A 750 29.58 42.05 -21.25
C VAL A 750 28.55 42.90 -22.02
N LYS A 751 27.82 43.73 -21.29
CA LYS A 751 26.72 44.55 -21.82
C LYS A 751 27.16 45.97 -22.13
#